data_20620b3c864c7db92d380c111165240e
#
_entry.id   20620b3c864c7db92d380c111165240e
#
_cell.length_a   1.000
_cell.length_b   1.000
_cell.length_c   1.000
_cell.angle_alpha   90.00
_cell.angle_beta   90.00
_cell.angle_gamma   90.00
#
_symmetry.space_group_name_H-M   'P 1'
#
loop_
_entity.id
_entity.type
_entity.pdbx_description
1 polymer ?
#
loop_
_entity_poly.entity_id
_entity_poly.type
_entity_poly.pdbx_seq_one_letter_code
_entity_poly.pdbx_strand_id
1 'polypeptide(L)'
;MKIKSDYSNEPQWKEVNVKSSLPKELACLDEIAHNLWYGWTHEARSLFTHLDEELYEKVGHNPVLLLEQLSYDRKEAIVKDKDLMKRVKNVYKMFKDYMNVKPNAKRPSVAYFCMEFGLNQVLKIYSGGLGMLAGDYLKEASDSNVDLCAVGFLYRYGYFRQSLSMDGQQIAKYDAQIFNSLPIERVLDADGNQMVVDVPYTNYMVHALVWQVNVGRIKLYLLDTDNDMNSEFDRPITHALYGGDWENRIKQEILLGIGGILTLKKLGIKKDIYHCNEGHAALCNLQRLCDYVEQGLTFNQAMELVRASSLYTVHTPVPAGHDYFDEALFNKYMSGYPEKLGISWDEFIGMGRTNPDDHSERFCMSTFACNTSQEINGVSRLHGWVSQKMFAPLWKGYFPEENHVGYVTNGVHLPTWTATEWRKVYAANFDDNFMSDQSNENIWHAIYNVPDEEIWNTRMALKNKLIKYIRDKFTQQWLRNQGDPAKVVSILEKINPNALMIGFCRRFATYKRAHLLFTDLERLEKIVNNPERPVLFFFSGKAHPADGAGQGLIKRIFEISQMPQFLGKIIFLEDYDMELARCLVSGVDIWMNTPTRPLEASGTSGEKAEMNGVVNLSVLDGWWVEGYRKGAGWALPEKRTYQNQEYQDKLDAATIYSLLENEITPLFFNKTKGKTYSADWVKVVKNSIATIAPHYTMKRQLDDYYSKFYDKQAERSAKLHANDNRLAKEIALWKETVAERWDSINVIDSNFDALNNAVTGKVTTLTFTIDEQGLQDAVGLELVVLNNTPVDDVNIHKVLPFKLVKTEGNLYTFQLDFDASDAGAFKCAVRMYPKNSLLPHRQDFAYVKWLN
;
A
#
# COMPACT_ATOMS: atom_id res chain seq x y z
N MET A 1 27.70 -65.08 28.58
CA MET A 1 28.84 -64.59 27.85
C MET A 1 28.65 -63.11 27.76
N LYS A 2 29.44 -62.26 28.46
CA LYS A 2 29.40 -60.80 28.28
C LYS A 2 30.24 -60.47 27.04
N ILE A 3 29.61 -60.05 26.02
CA ILE A 3 30.32 -59.51 24.83
C ILE A 3 30.87 -58.15 25.30
N LYS A 4 32.20 -58.01 25.41
CA LYS A 4 32.83 -56.73 25.55
C LYS A 4 32.77 -56.08 24.15
N SER A 5 31.99 -54.99 24.00
CA SER A 5 32.13 -54.14 22.84
C SER A 5 33.39 -53.28 23.05
N ASP A 6 34.37 -53.43 22.19
CA ASP A 6 35.46 -52.49 22.08
C ASP A 6 34.93 -51.17 21.47
N TYR A 7 35.54 -50.04 21.82
CA TYR A 7 35.23 -48.72 21.25
C TYR A 7 35.26 -48.67 19.73
N SER A 8 35.81 -49.67 19.08
CA SER A 8 35.80 -49.85 17.60
C SER A 8 34.45 -50.16 17.01
N ASN A 9 33.40 -50.43 17.81
CA ASN A 9 32.04 -50.68 17.33
C ASN A 9 31.15 -49.43 17.33
N GLU A 10 31.64 -48.30 17.81
CA GLU A 10 30.95 -47.02 17.74
C GLU A 10 31.49 -46.20 16.56
N PRO A 11 30.61 -45.72 15.68
CA PRO A 11 31.07 -44.91 14.54
C PRO A 11 31.63 -43.60 15.06
N GLN A 12 32.80 -43.22 14.60
CA GLN A 12 33.35 -41.87 14.79
C GLN A 12 32.81 -41.01 13.65
N TRP A 13 31.76 -40.25 13.92
CA TRP A 13 31.16 -39.33 12.99
C TRP A 13 32.10 -38.16 12.67
N LYS A 14 32.36 -37.93 11.40
CA LYS A 14 33.04 -36.72 10.90
C LYS A 14 32.01 -35.86 10.21
N GLU A 15 31.86 -34.63 10.66
CA GLU A 15 31.05 -33.65 9.97
C GLU A 15 31.76 -33.21 8.67
N VAL A 16 31.09 -33.36 7.56
CA VAL A 16 31.61 -33.00 6.25
C VAL A 16 30.63 -32.06 5.58
N ASN A 17 31.03 -30.84 5.34
CA ASN A 17 30.25 -29.86 4.59
C ASN A 17 30.66 -29.93 3.11
N VAL A 18 29.81 -30.48 2.29
CA VAL A 18 29.99 -30.53 0.83
C VAL A 18 29.34 -29.30 0.21
N LYS A 19 30.13 -28.37 -0.30
CA LYS A 19 29.61 -27.19 -0.99
C LYS A 19 29.10 -27.56 -2.38
N SER A 20 27.89 -27.13 -2.73
CA SER A 20 27.39 -27.23 -4.09
C SER A 20 28.17 -26.27 -4.99
N SER A 21 28.51 -26.69 -6.18
CA SER A 21 29.10 -25.84 -7.23
C SER A 21 28.27 -25.93 -8.50
N LEU A 22 28.15 -24.80 -9.21
CA LEU A 22 27.57 -24.77 -10.54
C LEU A 22 28.64 -24.92 -11.61
N PRO A 23 28.44 -25.73 -12.69
CA PRO A 23 29.26 -25.69 -13.88
C PRO A 23 29.35 -24.25 -14.42
N LYS A 24 30.46 -23.89 -15.06
CA LYS A 24 30.68 -22.56 -15.63
C LYS A 24 29.56 -22.12 -16.58
N GLU A 25 29.02 -23.06 -17.33
CA GLU A 25 27.94 -22.88 -18.30
C GLU A 25 26.62 -22.46 -17.61
N LEU A 26 26.44 -22.81 -16.34
CA LEU A 26 25.24 -22.53 -15.54
C LEU A 26 25.45 -21.39 -14.53
N ALA A 27 26.67 -20.83 -14.43
CA ALA A 27 26.99 -19.78 -13.44
C ALA A 27 26.07 -18.54 -13.54
N CYS A 28 25.58 -18.24 -14.76
CA CYS A 28 24.65 -17.13 -14.99
C CYS A 28 23.28 -17.30 -14.29
N LEU A 29 22.91 -18.55 -13.95
CA LEU A 29 21.66 -18.83 -13.24
C LEU A 29 21.67 -18.30 -11.81
N ASP A 30 22.83 -18.26 -11.17
CA ASP A 30 22.99 -17.71 -9.82
C ASP A 30 22.64 -16.21 -9.78
N GLU A 31 23.13 -15.44 -10.75
CA GLU A 31 22.81 -14.01 -10.89
C GLU A 31 21.29 -13.77 -11.08
N ILE A 32 20.64 -14.62 -11.90
CA ILE A 32 19.19 -14.54 -12.11
C ILE A 32 18.43 -14.95 -10.83
N ALA A 33 18.88 -16.00 -10.14
CA ALA A 33 18.23 -16.51 -8.92
C ALA A 33 18.26 -15.49 -7.77
N HIS A 34 19.31 -14.67 -7.68
CA HIS A 34 19.44 -13.59 -6.69
C HIS A 34 18.83 -12.26 -7.13
N ASN A 35 18.10 -12.21 -8.24
CA ASN A 35 17.37 -11.03 -8.66
C ASN A 35 15.89 -11.35 -8.86
N LEU A 36 15.01 -10.68 -8.11
CA LEU A 36 13.56 -10.95 -8.14
C LEU A 36 12.87 -10.66 -9.47
N TRP A 37 13.61 -10.12 -10.47
CA TRP A 37 13.13 -9.98 -11.85
C TRP A 37 12.57 -11.30 -12.42
N TYR A 38 13.15 -12.45 -12.02
CA TYR A 38 12.61 -13.77 -12.42
C TYR A 38 11.15 -13.95 -12.00
N GLY A 39 10.73 -13.34 -10.87
CA GLY A 39 9.41 -13.53 -10.29
C GLY A 39 8.26 -13.00 -11.15
N TRP A 40 8.49 -11.99 -11.98
CA TRP A 40 7.47 -11.42 -12.88
C TRP A 40 7.77 -11.62 -14.37
N THR A 41 8.90 -12.25 -14.69
CA THR A 41 9.27 -12.63 -16.07
C THR A 41 8.94 -14.08 -16.31
N HIS A 42 7.98 -14.33 -17.20
CA HIS A 42 7.48 -15.70 -17.46
C HIS A 42 8.58 -16.65 -17.92
N GLU A 43 9.44 -16.20 -18.84
CA GLU A 43 10.53 -16.98 -19.41
C GLU A 43 11.51 -17.46 -18.33
N ALA A 44 11.83 -16.60 -17.37
CA ALA A 44 12.72 -16.91 -16.25
C ALA A 44 12.08 -17.90 -15.27
N ARG A 45 10.81 -17.68 -14.89
CA ARG A 45 10.07 -18.63 -14.02
C ARG A 45 9.97 -20.01 -14.68
N SER A 46 9.58 -20.03 -15.95
CA SER A 46 9.47 -21.27 -16.73
C SER A 46 10.82 -21.97 -16.87
N LEU A 47 11.92 -21.23 -16.96
CA LEU A 47 13.26 -21.81 -17.01
C LEU A 47 13.56 -22.60 -15.72
N PHE A 48 13.39 -22.00 -14.54
CA PHE A 48 13.65 -22.67 -13.26
C PHE A 48 12.79 -23.94 -13.09
N THR A 49 11.52 -23.90 -13.50
CA THR A 49 10.65 -25.09 -13.51
C THR A 49 11.24 -26.21 -14.36
N HIS A 50 11.79 -25.92 -15.56
CA HIS A 50 12.34 -26.94 -16.46
C HIS A 50 13.71 -27.45 -16.07
N LEU A 51 14.43 -26.76 -15.18
CA LEU A 51 15.68 -27.30 -14.64
C LEU A 51 15.44 -28.60 -13.85
N ASP A 52 14.42 -28.59 -12.97
CA ASP A 52 13.93 -29.75 -12.22
C ASP A 52 12.57 -29.41 -11.57
N GLU A 53 11.48 -29.84 -12.18
CA GLU A 53 10.13 -29.49 -11.76
C GLU A 53 9.81 -30.04 -10.35
N GLU A 54 10.15 -31.31 -10.08
CA GLU A 54 9.87 -31.96 -8.81
C GLU A 54 10.65 -31.30 -7.66
N LEU A 55 11.92 -31.04 -7.88
CA LEU A 55 12.75 -30.35 -6.89
C LEU A 55 12.29 -28.90 -6.69
N TYR A 56 11.91 -28.19 -7.77
CA TYR A 56 11.47 -26.81 -7.69
C TYR A 56 10.18 -26.66 -6.85
N GLU A 57 9.22 -27.59 -7.04
CA GLU A 57 8.04 -27.68 -6.18
C GLU A 57 8.43 -27.99 -4.70
N LYS A 58 9.32 -28.96 -4.51
CA LYS A 58 9.77 -29.35 -3.16
C LYS A 58 10.44 -28.22 -2.39
N VAL A 59 11.22 -27.37 -3.05
CA VAL A 59 11.86 -26.19 -2.42
C VAL A 59 10.98 -24.95 -2.39
N GLY A 60 9.68 -25.07 -2.67
CA GLY A 60 8.71 -23.98 -2.62
C GLY A 60 8.96 -22.87 -3.64
N HIS A 61 9.38 -23.26 -4.85
CA HIS A 61 9.71 -22.34 -5.94
C HIS A 61 10.86 -21.36 -5.64
N ASN A 62 11.77 -21.76 -4.74
CA ASN A 62 12.95 -20.97 -4.40
C ASN A 62 14.11 -21.32 -5.37
N PRO A 63 14.50 -20.41 -6.28
CA PRO A 63 15.53 -20.70 -7.27
C PRO A 63 16.93 -20.86 -6.67
N VAL A 64 17.22 -20.19 -5.55
CA VAL A 64 18.50 -20.33 -4.83
C VAL A 64 18.63 -21.74 -4.28
N LEU A 65 17.62 -22.21 -3.54
CA LEU A 65 17.58 -23.58 -3.01
C LEU A 65 17.58 -24.62 -4.13
N LEU A 66 16.87 -24.36 -5.24
CA LEU A 66 16.90 -25.25 -6.41
C LEU A 66 18.35 -25.45 -6.88
N LEU A 67 19.08 -24.36 -7.14
CA LEU A 67 20.45 -24.44 -7.65
C LEU A 67 21.42 -25.09 -6.65
N GLU A 68 21.21 -24.88 -5.34
CA GLU A 68 21.98 -25.53 -4.29
C GLU A 68 21.75 -27.04 -4.25
N GLN A 69 20.50 -27.48 -4.36
CA GLN A 69 20.08 -28.87 -4.16
C GLN A 69 20.07 -29.71 -5.43
N LEU A 70 20.23 -29.11 -6.63
CA LEU A 70 20.40 -29.87 -7.86
C LEU A 70 21.56 -30.86 -7.74
N SER A 71 21.29 -32.13 -8.02
CA SER A 71 22.35 -33.17 -8.04
C SER A 71 23.39 -32.88 -9.12
N TYR A 72 24.61 -33.39 -8.90
CA TYR A 72 25.68 -33.26 -9.90
C TYR A 72 25.27 -33.85 -11.26
N ASP A 73 24.67 -35.03 -11.24
CA ASP A 73 24.21 -35.72 -12.47
C ASP A 73 23.15 -34.88 -13.20
N ARG A 74 22.25 -34.23 -12.46
CA ARG A 74 21.23 -33.35 -13.08
C ARG A 74 21.88 -32.12 -13.71
N LYS A 75 22.86 -31.47 -13.02
CA LYS A 75 23.63 -30.36 -13.60
C LYS A 75 24.34 -30.73 -14.89
N GLU A 76 24.99 -31.91 -14.91
CA GLU A 76 25.63 -32.43 -16.12
C GLU A 76 24.62 -32.71 -17.23
N ALA A 77 23.46 -33.27 -16.91
CA ALA A 77 22.38 -33.49 -17.87
C ALA A 77 21.87 -32.19 -18.50
N ILE A 78 21.69 -31.15 -17.69
CA ILE A 78 21.26 -29.80 -18.15
C ILE A 78 22.29 -29.24 -19.15
N VAL A 79 23.59 -29.31 -18.83
CA VAL A 79 24.67 -28.82 -19.73
C VAL A 79 24.71 -29.57 -21.07
N LYS A 80 24.35 -30.84 -21.08
CA LYS A 80 24.31 -31.66 -22.29
C LYS A 80 23.04 -31.43 -23.12
N ASP A 81 21.95 -30.89 -22.50
CA ASP A 81 20.70 -30.57 -23.19
C ASP A 81 20.81 -29.25 -23.97
N LYS A 82 20.94 -29.37 -25.30
CA LYS A 82 21.14 -28.22 -26.19
C LYS A 82 19.96 -27.23 -26.18
N ASP A 83 18.73 -27.73 -26.06
CA ASP A 83 17.53 -26.90 -26.09
C ASP A 83 17.38 -26.15 -24.77
N LEU A 84 17.62 -26.84 -23.67
CA LEU A 84 17.60 -26.21 -22.35
C LEU A 84 18.73 -25.17 -22.21
N MET A 85 19.94 -25.49 -22.67
CA MET A 85 21.07 -24.54 -22.70
C MET A 85 20.82 -23.34 -23.60
N LYS A 86 20.09 -23.50 -24.70
CA LYS A 86 19.65 -22.38 -25.53
C LYS A 86 18.68 -21.45 -24.75
N ARG A 87 17.74 -22.03 -23.99
CA ARG A 87 16.83 -21.27 -23.13
C ARG A 87 17.60 -20.53 -22.03
N VAL A 88 18.54 -21.16 -21.34
CA VAL A 88 19.42 -20.52 -20.34
C VAL A 88 20.09 -19.27 -20.92
N LYS A 89 20.72 -19.41 -22.10
CA LYS A 89 21.39 -18.29 -22.79
C LYS A 89 20.42 -17.18 -23.18
N ASN A 90 19.25 -17.53 -23.68
CA ASN A 90 18.24 -16.55 -24.09
C ASN A 90 17.70 -15.76 -22.86
N VAL A 91 17.34 -16.45 -21.77
CA VAL A 91 16.85 -15.79 -20.55
C VAL A 91 17.93 -14.91 -19.94
N TYR A 92 19.19 -15.37 -19.90
CA TYR A 92 20.29 -14.55 -19.41
C TYR A 92 20.53 -13.31 -20.27
N LYS A 93 20.42 -13.45 -21.61
CA LYS A 93 20.47 -12.28 -22.49
C LYS A 93 19.35 -11.28 -22.20
N MET A 94 18.10 -11.76 -22.08
CA MET A 94 16.97 -10.91 -21.71
C MET A 94 17.22 -10.17 -20.39
N PHE A 95 17.75 -10.90 -19.40
CA PHE A 95 18.10 -10.31 -18.10
C PHE A 95 19.15 -9.20 -18.23
N LYS A 96 20.25 -9.47 -18.98
CA LYS A 96 21.30 -8.46 -19.19
C LYS A 96 20.79 -7.26 -20.00
N ASP A 97 20.01 -7.48 -21.04
CA ASP A 97 19.39 -6.41 -21.83
C ASP A 97 18.49 -5.54 -20.94
N TYR A 98 17.71 -6.17 -20.04
CA TYR A 98 16.90 -5.46 -19.06
C TYR A 98 17.77 -4.64 -18.07
N MET A 99 18.80 -5.25 -17.49
CA MET A 99 19.63 -4.61 -16.45
C MET A 99 20.52 -3.48 -17.00
N ASN A 100 20.95 -3.53 -18.25
CA ASN A 100 21.91 -2.59 -18.82
C ASN A 100 21.31 -1.25 -19.28
N VAL A 101 19.99 -1.06 -19.17
CA VAL A 101 19.35 0.22 -19.50
C VAL A 101 19.68 1.26 -18.43
N LYS A 102 20.17 2.43 -18.84
CA LYS A 102 20.50 3.53 -17.90
C LYS A 102 19.20 4.12 -17.29
N PRO A 103 19.22 4.52 -16.00
CA PRO A 103 18.09 5.19 -15.37
C PRO A 103 17.64 6.45 -16.10
N ASN A 104 16.36 6.77 -16.00
CA ASN A 104 15.79 8.00 -16.54
C ASN A 104 16.24 9.21 -15.68
N ALA A 105 17.31 9.86 -16.09
CA ALA A 105 17.91 11.01 -15.38
C ALA A 105 17.01 12.27 -15.35
N LYS A 106 15.88 12.29 -16.05
CA LYS A 106 14.95 13.43 -16.04
C LYS A 106 13.98 13.40 -14.85
N ARG A 107 13.85 12.26 -14.20
CA ARG A 107 12.99 12.09 -13.03
C ARG A 107 13.79 12.20 -11.75
N PRO A 108 13.27 12.87 -10.69
CA PRO A 108 13.95 12.93 -9.40
C PRO A 108 14.15 11.54 -8.79
N SER A 109 15.19 11.42 -8.03
CA SER A 109 15.52 10.18 -7.31
C SER A 109 14.75 10.08 -5.99
N VAL A 110 14.37 8.86 -5.60
CA VAL A 110 13.47 8.61 -4.46
C VAL A 110 14.06 7.59 -3.48
N ALA A 111 14.00 7.87 -2.19
CA ALA A 111 14.18 6.90 -1.12
C ALA A 111 12.80 6.56 -0.52
N TYR A 112 12.42 5.27 -0.55
CA TYR A 112 11.11 4.77 -0.15
C TYR A 112 11.20 3.93 1.12
N PHE A 113 10.45 4.29 2.17
CA PHE A 113 10.51 3.65 3.48
C PHE A 113 9.19 2.95 3.79
N CYS A 114 9.25 1.65 4.08
CA CYS A 114 8.10 0.86 4.48
C CYS A 114 8.52 -0.32 5.36
N MET A 115 7.67 -0.73 6.32
CA MET A 115 7.91 -1.90 7.16
C MET A 115 7.76 -3.24 6.43
N GLU A 116 7.05 -3.27 5.31
CA GLU A 116 6.71 -4.52 4.62
C GLU A 116 6.74 -4.37 3.09
N PHE A 117 7.21 -5.43 2.42
CA PHE A 117 7.29 -5.49 0.97
C PHE A 117 6.87 -6.87 0.46
N GLY A 118 5.75 -6.95 -0.26
CA GLY A 118 5.22 -8.15 -0.89
C GLY A 118 5.83 -8.37 -2.27
N LEU A 119 7.01 -8.94 -2.34
CA LEU A 119 7.80 -9.07 -3.58
C LEU A 119 7.70 -10.45 -4.22
N ASN A 120 7.88 -11.49 -3.40
CA ASN A 120 7.89 -12.89 -3.84
C ASN A 120 7.49 -13.81 -2.67
N GLN A 121 6.90 -14.97 -2.97
CA GLN A 121 6.46 -15.93 -1.97
C GLN A 121 7.60 -16.53 -1.13
N VAL A 122 8.81 -16.57 -1.69
CA VAL A 122 9.98 -17.12 -0.98
C VAL A 122 10.56 -16.14 0.05
N LEU A 123 10.26 -14.84 -0.06
CA LEU A 123 10.74 -13.79 0.84
C LEU A 123 9.58 -13.27 1.70
N LYS A 124 9.49 -13.75 2.93
CA LYS A 124 8.36 -13.49 3.83
C LYS A 124 8.55 -12.21 4.64
N ILE A 125 8.47 -11.08 3.97
CA ILE A 125 8.61 -9.74 4.58
C ILE A 125 7.37 -8.85 4.36
N TYR A 126 6.19 -9.45 4.27
CA TYR A 126 4.91 -8.75 4.15
C TYR A 126 3.79 -9.51 4.86
N SER A 127 2.69 -8.81 5.17
CA SER A 127 1.49 -9.42 5.76
C SER A 127 0.23 -9.18 4.95
N GLY A 128 0.06 -8.02 4.35
CA GLY A 128 -1.19 -7.62 3.71
C GLY A 128 -1.04 -6.64 2.54
N GLY A 129 -2.11 -5.86 2.31
CA GLY A 129 -2.23 -4.97 1.16
C GLY A 129 -1.16 -3.88 1.08
N LEU A 130 -0.72 -3.34 2.23
CA LEU A 130 0.34 -2.33 2.29
C LEU A 130 1.65 -2.86 1.70
N GLY A 131 2.06 -4.06 2.13
CA GLY A 131 3.28 -4.69 1.62
C GLY A 131 3.17 -5.10 0.16
N MET A 132 2.00 -5.57 -0.27
CA MET A 132 1.77 -5.89 -1.68
C MET A 132 1.91 -4.65 -2.57
N LEU A 133 1.34 -3.52 -2.13
CA LEU A 133 1.48 -2.25 -2.82
C LEU A 133 2.95 -1.81 -2.91
N ALA A 134 3.67 -1.84 -1.78
CA ALA A 134 5.08 -1.46 -1.72
C ALA A 134 5.94 -2.36 -2.64
N GLY A 135 5.68 -3.67 -2.64
CA GLY A 135 6.37 -4.61 -3.52
C GLY A 135 6.11 -4.35 -5.01
N ASP A 136 4.85 -4.14 -5.37
CA ASP A 136 4.45 -3.81 -6.74
C ASP A 136 5.06 -2.46 -7.19
N TYR A 137 5.13 -1.49 -6.28
CA TYR A 137 5.74 -0.20 -6.54
C TYR A 137 7.23 -0.31 -6.89
N LEU A 138 8.00 -1.13 -6.16
CA LEU A 138 9.42 -1.35 -6.48
C LEU A 138 9.60 -2.08 -7.81
N LYS A 139 8.73 -3.03 -8.15
CA LYS A 139 8.77 -3.74 -9.44
C LYS A 139 8.52 -2.78 -10.60
N GLU A 140 7.50 -1.94 -10.49
CA GLU A 140 7.22 -0.94 -11.51
C GLU A 140 8.31 0.12 -11.61
N ALA A 141 8.85 0.57 -10.48
CA ALA A 141 10.00 1.48 -10.47
C ALA A 141 11.19 0.89 -11.24
N SER A 142 11.39 -0.42 -11.13
CA SER A 142 12.38 -1.16 -11.93
C SER A 142 12.02 -1.18 -13.41
N ASP A 143 10.77 -1.55 -13.76
CA ASP A 143 10.33 -1.64 -15.15
C ASP A 143 10.31 -0.27 -15.84
N SER A 144 9.90 0.78 -15.13
CA SER A 144 9.96 2.18 -15.57
C SER A 144 11.35 2.80 -15.49
N ASN A 145 12.34 2.07 -14.97
CA ASN A 145 13.75 2.45 -14.88
C ASN A 145 13.99 3.82 -14.23
N VAL A 146 13.35 4.06 -13.09
CA VAL A 146 13.54 5.27 -12.27
C VAL A 146 14.63 5.06 -11.21
N ASP A 147 15.29 6.12 -10.80
CA ASP A 147 16.30 6.08 -9.73
C ASP A 147 15.60 6.06 -8.36
N LEU A 148 15.36 4.85 -7.87
CA LEU A 148 14.72 4.63 -6.57
C LEU A 148 15.49 3.59 -5.77
N CYS A 149 15.58 3.78 -4.46
CA CYS A 149 15.96 2.75 -3.51
C CYS A 149 14.95 2.67 -2.39
N ALA A 150 14.91 1.55 -1.69
CA ALA A 150 13.99 1.36 -0.58
C ALA A 150 14.69 0.82 0.67
N VAL A 151 14.05 1.01 1.83
CA VAL A 151 14.52 0.51 3.12
C VAL A 151 13.38 -0.20 3.83
N GLY A 152 13.67 -1.35 4.42
CA GLY A 152 12.75 -2.16 5.21
C GLY A 152 13.47 -3.09 6.18
N PHE A 153 12.81 -4.17 6.59
CA PHE A 153 13.35 -5.14 7.54
C PHE A 153 13.47 -6.52 6.92
N LEU A 154 14.51 -7.25 7.35
CA LEU A 154 14.60 -8.69 7.12
C LEU A 154 14.09 -9.42 8.38
N TYR A 155 12.85 -9.87 8.31
CA TYR A 155 12.23 -10.57 9.44
C TYR A 155 12.72 -12.01 9.56
N ARG A 156 13.08 -12.44 10.76
CA ARG A 156 13.48 -13.83 11.03
C ARG A 156 12.33 -14.81 10.78
N TYR A 157 11.12 -14.46 11.23
CA TYR A 157 9.93 -15.32 11.11
C TYR A 157 8.90 -14.77 10.11
N GLY A 158 9.01 -13.48 9.74
CA GLY A 158 8.10 -12.82 8.81
C GLY A 158 6.67 -12.75 9.35
N TYR A 159 5.72 -13.13 8.50
CA TYR A 159 4.31 -13.30 8.86
C TYR A 159 3.97 -14.79 8.88
N PHE A 160 3.01 -15.19 9.72
CA PHE A 160 2.75 -16.59 9.99
C PHE A 160 2.16 -17.37 8.80
N ARG A 161 2.37 -18.67 8.81
CA ARG A 161 1.68 -19.63 7.97
C ARG A 161 0.43 -20.13 8.70
N GLN A 162 -0.69 -20.15 8.00
CA GLN A 162 -1.99 -20.53 8.56
C GLN A 162 -2.30 -22.01 8.33
N SER A 163 -2.82 -22.66 9.36
CA SER A 163 -3.57 -23.90 9.23
C SER A 163 -4.85 -23.82 10.06
N LEU A 164 -5.86 -24.59 9.72
CA LEU A 164 -7.07 -24.72 10.52
C LEU A 164 -7.05 -26.06 11.28
N SER A 165 -7.60 -26.04 12.50
CA SER A 165 -7.94 -27.26 13.24
C SER A 165 -9.19 -27.91 12.67
N MET A 166 -9.53 -29.11 13.12
CA MET A 166 -10.73 -29.85 12.68
C MET A 166 -12.05 -29.11 12.99
N ASP A 167 -12.04 -28.21 13.96
CA ASP A 167 -13.18 -27.35 14.32
C ASP A 167 -13.09 -25.93 13.75
N GLY A 168 -12.16 -25.69 12.83
CA GLY A 168 -12.04 -24.43 12.10
C GLY A 168 -11.27 -23.31 12.82
N GLN A 169 -10.59 -23.60 13.93
CA GLN A 169 -9.75 -22.63 14.61
C GLN A 169 -8.48 -22.35 13.81
N GLN A 170 -8.14 -21.06 13.66
CA GLN A 170 -6.87 -20.67 13.04
C GLN A 170 -5.69 -21.00 13.94
N ILE A 171 -4.69 -21.66 13.37
CA ILE A 171 -3.39 -21.94 13.99
C ILE A 171 -2.31 -21.17 13.24
N ALA A 172 -1.63 -20.26 13.95
CA ALA A 172 -0.51 -19.50 13.40
C ALA A 172 0.80 -20.26 13.63
N LYS A 173 1.56 -20.50 12.55
CA LYS A 173 2.87 -21.16 12.61
C LYS A 173 3.93 -20.20 12.08
N TYR A 174 4.98 -20.00 12.88
CA TYR A 174 6.10 -19.15 12.53
C TYR A 174 7.31 -20.03 12.20
N ASP A 175 7.68 -20.05 10.92
CA ASP A 175 8.86 -20.78 10.44
C ASP A 175 10.01 -19.78 10.26
N ALA A 176 11.18 -20.07 10.83
CA ALA A 176 12.35 -19.22 10.69
C ALA A 176 12.85 -19.19 9.23
N GLN A 177 13.10 -18.02 8.72
CA GLN A 177 13.74 -17.84 7.40
C GLN A 177 15.24 -18.10 7.51
N ILE A 178 15.79 -18.91 6.61
CA ILE A 178 17.23 -19.16 6.48
C ILE A 178 17.77 -18.17 5.46
N PHE A 179 18.32 -17.06 5.91
CA PHE A 179 18.67 -15.92 5.08
C PHE A 179 19.63 -16.24 3.93
N ASN A 180 20.60 -17.11 4.16
CA ASN A 180 21.55 -17.52 3.12
C ASN A 180 20.93 -18.34 1.97
N SER A 181 19.72 -18.86 2.16
CA SER A 181 18.98 -19.63 1.15
C SER A 181 17.89 -18.79 0.45
N LEU A 182 17.84 -17.49 0.72
CA LEU A 182 16.89 -16.57 0.10
C LEU A 182 17.54 -15.82 -1.06
N PRO A 183 16.76 -15.28 -2.00
CA PRO A 183 17.26 -14.44 -3.10
C PRO A 183 17.66 -13.03 -2.62
N ILE A 184 18.56 -12.97 -1.65
CA ILE A 184 19.08 -11.75 -1.04
C ILE A 184 20.61 -11.84 -0.93
N GLU A 185 21.24 -10.70 -0.78
CA GLU A 185 22.71 -10.59 -0.69
C GLU A 185 23.13 -9.82 0.57
N ARG A 186 24.27 -10.16 1.13
CA ARG A 186 24.90 -9.36 2.18
C ARG A 186 25.47 -8.10 1.56
N VAL A 187 25.21 -6.96 2.18
CA VAL A 187 25.93 -5.74 1.83
C VAL A 187 27.28 -5.77 2.55
N LEU A 188 28.36 -5.62 1.81
CA LEU A 188 29.73 -5.67 2.34
C LEU A 188 30.30 -4.26 2.51
N ASP A 189 31.09 -4.08 3.56
CA ASP A 189 31.91 -2.88 3.76
C ASP A 189 33.20 -2.93 2.91
N ALA A 190 34.06 -1.92 3.05
CA ALA A 190 35.32 -1.83 2.31
C ALA A 190 36.30 -2.95 2.65
N ASP A 191 36.18 -3.56 3.81
CA ASP A 191 37.05 -4.65 4.30
C ASP A 191 36.52 -6.03 3.93
N GLY A 192 35.37 -6.09 3.26
CA GLY A 192 34.71 -7.33 2.84
C GLY A 192 33.88 -8.00 3.94
N ASN A 193 33.65 -7.35 5.08
CA ASN A 193 32.74 -7.81 6.12
C ASN A 193 31.31 -7.36 5.83
N GLN A 194 30.33 -8.07 6.39
CA GLN A 194 28.94 -7.62 6.30
C GLN A 194 28.77 -6.25 6.98
N MET A 195 28.18 -5.31 6.27
CA MET A 195 27.95 -3.96 6.77
C MET A 195 27.04 -3.97 8.00
N VAL A 196 27.44 -3.26 9.04
CA VAL A 196 26.68 -3.02 10.26
C VAL A 196 26.34 -1.54 10.35
N VAL A 197 25.11 -1.23 10.73
CA VAL A 197 24.66 0.12 11.04
C VAL A 197 24.36 0.21 12.53
N ASP A 198 24.98 1.14 13.21
CA ASP A 198 24.77 1.41 14.63
C ASP A 198 23.66 2.43 14.79
N VAL A 199 22.55 2.02 15.36
CA VAL A 199 21.35 2.86 15.54
C VAL A 199 21.24 3.27 17.00
N PRO A 200 21.19 4.59 17.31
CA PRO A 200 21.15 5.05 18.70
C PRO A 200 19.76 4.86 19.31
N TYR A 201 19.73 4.21 20.48
CA TYR A 201 18.57 4.04 21.35
C TYR A 201 18.89 4.65 22.72
N THR A 202 18.69 5.93 22.85
CA THR A 202 18.97 6.74 24.05
C THR A 202 20.37 6.50 24.65
N ASN A 203 20.55 5.44 25.43
CA ASN A 203 21.77 5.17 26.19
C ASN A 203 22.61 3.99 25.67
N TYR A 204 22.21 3.38 24.55
CA TYR A 204 22.88 2.24 23.95
C TYR A 204 22.67 2.21 22.42
N MET A 205 23.42 1.36 21.75
CA MET A 205 23.30 1.17 20.30
C MET A 205 22.66 -0.18 19.99
N VAL A 206 21.83 -0.20 18.97
CA VAL A 206 21.35 -1.43 18.33
C VAL A 206 22.09 -1.60 17.02
N HIS A 207 22.66 -2.77 16.81
CA HIS A 207 23.50 -3.10 15.66
C HIS A 207 22.67 -3.83 14.62
N ALA A 208 22.46 -3.22 13.45
CA ALA A 208 21.72 -3.81 12.36
C ALA A 208 22.66 -4.28 11.25
N LEU A 209 22.58 -5.57 10.90
CA LEU A 209 23.20 -6.08 9.68
C LEU A 209 22.40 -5.61 8.46
N VAL A 210 23.11 -5.25 7.40
CA VAL A 210 22.48 -4.78 6.17
C VAL A 210 22.49 -5.87 5.11
N TRP A 211 21.28 -6.20 4.61
CA TRP A 211 21.06 -7.08 3.49
C TRP A 211 20.49 -6.29 2.30
N GLN A 212 20.63 -6.83 1.10
CA GLN A 212 20.14 -6.24 -0.13
C GLN A 212 19.25 -7.24 -0.88
N VAL A 213 18.11 -6.77 -1.35
CA VAL A 213 17.27 -7.46 -2.34
C VAL A 213 17.39 -6.73 -3.66
N ASN A 214 17.71 -7.46 -4.72
CA ASN A 214 17.69 -6.93 -6.08
C ASN A 214 16.28 -7.12 -6.67
N VAL A 215 15.53 -6.04 -6.75
CA VAL A 215 14.20 -6.01 -7.38
C VAL A 215 14.34 -5.49 -8.81
N GLY A 216 14.80 -6.36 -9.71
CA GLY A 216 15.29 -5.90 -11.01
C GLY A 216 16.45 -4.93 -10.84
N ARG A 217 16.27 -3.69 -11.30
CA ARG A 217 17.23 -2.57 -11.17
C ARG A 217 17.20 -1.86 -9.82
N ILE A 218 16.13 -2.06 -9.04
CA ILE A 218 15.92 -1.37 -7.76
C ILE A 218 16.59 -2.16 -6.63
N LYS A 219 17.20 -1.44 -5.69
CA LYS A 219 17.79 -2.02 -4.48
C LYS A 219 16.92 -1.72 -3.27
N LEU A 220 16.52 -2.78 -2.59
CA LEU A 220 15.86 -2.72 -1.29
C LEU A 220 16.87 -3.14 -0.23
N TYR A 221 17.16 -2.25 0.70
CA TYR A 221 18.02 -2.51 1.85
C TYR A 221 17.18 -2.97 3.02
N LEU A 222 17.55 -4.12 3.59
CA LEU A 222 16.84 -4.73 4.71
C LEU A 222 17.73 -4.75 5.96
N LEU A 223 17.19 -4.25 7.06
CA LEU A 223 17.85 -4.19 8.35
C LEU A 223 17.53 -5.44 9.18
N ASP A 224 18.54 -6.00 9.81
CA ASP A 224 18.45 -7.25 10.59
C ASP A 224 19.15 -7.08 11.94
N THR A 225 18.37 -7.10 13.03
CA THR A 225 18.89 -6.99 14.41
C THR A 225 19.11 -8.35 15.07
N ASP A 226 18.71 -9.45 14.43
CA ASP A 226 18.87 -10.80 14.98
C ASP A 226 20.30 -11.32 14.80
N ASN A 227 21.22 -10.71 15.53
CA ASN A 227 22.64 -11.03 15.52
C ASN A 227 23.25 -10.93 16.93
N ASP A 228 24.43 -11.51 17.11
CA ASP A 228 25.08 -11.65 18.41
C ASP A 228 25.67 -10.36 19.00
N MET A 229 25.70 -9.27 18.26
CA MET A 229 26.11 -7.95 18.77
C MET A 229 25.03 -7.30 19.64
N ASN A 230 23.77 -7.74 19.49
CA ASN A 230 22.62 -7.22 20.23
C ASN A 230 22.29 -8.10 21.45
N SER A 231 21.66 -7.44 22.44
CA SER A 231 21.08 -8.13 23.59
C SER A 231 19.91 -9.05 23.17
N GLU A 232 19.56 -10.00 24.04
CA GLU A 232 18.38 -10.86 23.83
C GLU A 232 17.06 -10.06 23.75
N PHE A 233 17.03 -8.83 24.29
CA PHE A 233 15.87 -7.93 24.25
C PHE A 233 15.78 -7.14 22.93
N ASP A 234 16.88 -6.97 22.19
CA ASP A 234 16.93 -6.16 20.98
C ASP A 234 16.99 -6.99 19.70
N ARG A 235 17.49 -8.23 19.78
CA ARG A 235 17.43 -9.19 18.66
C ARG A 235 16.00 -9.36 18.11
N PRO A 236 14.93 -9.46 18.95
CA PRO A 236 13.58 -9.63 18.47
C PRO A 236 12.95 -8.45 17.73
N ILE A 237 13.58 -7.28 17.65
CA ILE A 237 13.06 -6.11 16.93
C ILE A 237 12.67 -6.51 15.50
N THR A 238 13.51 -7.31 14.82
CA THR A 238 13.24 -7.78 13.45
C THR A 238 12.82 -9.26 13.39
N HIS A 239 12.19 -9.81 14.47
CA HIS A 239 11.71 -11.19 14.43
C HIS A 239 10.41 -11.34 13.66
N ALA A 240 9.39 -10.57 13.99
CA ALA A 240 8.07 -10.70 13.39
C ALA A 240 7.48 -9.36 12.97
N LEU A 241 6.87 -9.33 11.80
CA LEU A 241 6.11 -8.20 11.31
C LEU A 241 4.84 -8.02 12.16
N TYR A 242 4.65 -6.80 12.69
CA TYR A 242 3.58 -6.47 13.64
C TYR A 242 3.55 -7.33 14.90
N GLY A 243 4.71 -7.88 15.27
CA GLY A 243 4.88 -8.67 16.49
C GLY A 243 5.32 -7.83 17.69
N GLY A 244 5.12 -8.38 18.88
CA GLY A 244 5.50 -7.74 20.13
C GLY A 244 4.47 -6.73 20.65
N ASP A 245 4.89 -5.92 21.60
CA ASP A 245 4.12 -4.86 22.24
C ASP A 245 4.44 -3.47 21.64
N TRP A 246 3.87 -2.42 22.24
CA TRP A 246 4.12 -1.03 21.85
C TRP A 246 5.58 -0.61 22.01
N GLU A 247 6.31 -1.21 22.92
CA GLU A 247 7.75 -0.96 23.08
C GLU A 247 8.55 -1.55 21.91
N ASN A 248 8.21 -2.77 21.49
CA ASN A 248 8.81 -3.33 20.27
C ASN A 248 8.43 -2.51 19.03
N ARG A 249 7.21 -1.97 18.99
CA ARG A 249 6.73 -1.14 17.89
C ARG A 249 7.56 0.13 17.73
N ILE A 250 7.78 0.90 18.81
CA ILE A 250 8.61 2.12 18.73
C ILE A 250 10.06 1.77 18.35
N LYS A 251 10.61 0.66 18.85
CA LYS A 251 11.94 0.18 18.45
C LYS A 251 12.01 -0.10 16.95
N GLN A 252 11.00 -0.73 16.37
CA GLN A 252 10.93 -0.96 14.93
C GLN A 252 10.90 0.36 14.14
N GLU A 253 10.13 1.34 14.59
CA GLU A 253 10.02 2.62 13.90
C GLU A 253 11.30 3.46 13.98
N ILE A 254 12.01 3.41 15.11
CA ILE A 254 13.37 3.98 15.24
C ILE A 254 14.32 3.31 14.26
N LEU A 255 14.32 1.99 14.21
CA LEU A 255 15.20 1.24 13.32
C LEU A 255 14.90 1.57 11.84
N LEU A 256 13.63 1.63 11.44
CA LEU A 256 13.25 1.93 10.06
C LEU A 256 13.62 3.36 9.65
N GLY A 257 13.18 4.33 10.42
CA GLY A 257 13.36 5.75 10.07
C GLY A 257 14.80 6.20 10.28
N ILE A 258 15.28 6.15 11.52
CA ILE A 258 16.62 6.61 11.89
C ILE A 258 17.67 5.66 11.33
N GLY A 259 17.55 4.37 11.59
CA GLY A 259 18.43 3.35 11.07
C GLY A 259 18.48 3.32 9.54
N GLY A 260 17.35 3.52 8.89
CA GLY A 260 17.26 3.60 7.43
C GLY A 260 18.06 4.77 6.84
N ILE A 261 17.94 5.98 7.40
CA ILE A 261 18.73 7.14 6.95
C ILE A 261 20.23 6.93 7.21
N LEU A 262 20.59 6.39 8.39
CA LEU A 262 21.98 6.08 8.70
C LEU A 262 22.56 5.02 7.74
N THR A 263 21.74 4.06 7.30
CA THR A 263 22.10 3.07 6.30
C THR A 263 22.41 3.72 4.95
N LEU A 264 21.50 4.58 4.46
CA LEU A 264 21.73 5.30 3.20
C LEU A 264 22.96 6.20 3.27
N LYS A 265 23.17 6.88 4.39
CA LYS A 265 24.36 7.73 4.64
C LYS A 265 25.64 6.90 4.59
N LYS A 266 25.67 5.73 5.24
CA LYS A 266 26.82 4.82 5.23
C LYS A 266 27.13 4.24 3.85
N LEU A 267 26.09 4.04 3.03
CA LEU A 267 26.20 3.63 1.63
C LEU A 267 26.56 4.77 0.67
N GLY A 268 26.63 6.01 1.15
CA GLY A 268 26.85 7.20 0.30
C GLY A 268 25.67 7.53 -0.61
N ILE A 269 24.46 7.08 -0.28
CA ILE A 269 23.23 7.28 -1.07
C ILE A 269 22.51 8.53 -0.58
N LYS A 270 22.32 9.49 -1.49
CA LYS A 270 21.48 10.68 -1.28
C LYS A 270 20.40 10.71 -2.36
N LYS A 271 19.18 11.04 -1.99
CA LYS A 271 18.02 11.11 -2.89
C LYS A 271 17.38 12.49 -2.83
N ASP A 272 16.65 12.84 -3.90
CA ASP A 272 15.93 14.12 -3.98
C ASP A 272 14.68 14.11 -3.11
N ILE A 273 13.99 12.97 -3.05
CA ILE A 273 12.71 12.77 -2.35
C ILE A 273 12.83 11.62 -1.35
N TYR A 274 12.20 11.80 -0.19
CA TYR A 274 12.06 10.79 0.85
C TYR A 274 10.57 10.52 1.07
N HIS A 275 10.14 9.32 0.71
CA HIS A 275 8.74 8.91 0.74
C HIS A 275 8.47 8.02 1.96
N CYS A 276 7.68 8.55 2.90
CA CYS A 276 7.17 7.82 4.05
C CYS A 276 5.88 7.08 3.65
N ASN A 277 5.97 5.77 3.43
CA ASN A 277 4.82 4.93 3.13
C ASN A 277 4.19 4.44 4.44
N GLU A 278 3.25 5.19 4.98
CA GLU A 278 2.61 5.12 6.30
C GLU A 278 3.44 5.82 7.40
N GLY A 279 2.77 6.10 8.54
CA GLY A 279 3.32 6.84 9.67
C GLY A 279 4.54 6.18 10.32
N HIS A 280 4.61 4.86 10.29
CA HIS A 280 5.72 4.09 10.87
C HIS A 280 7.11 4.43 10.28
N ALA A 281 7.16 5.09 9.14
CA ALA A 281 8.42 5.50 8.50
C ALA A 281 8.85 6.93 8.88
N ALA A 282 8.03 7.69 9.59
CA ALA A 282 8.19 9.14 9.75
C ALA A 282 9.47 9.58 10.46
N LEU A 283 10.07 8.73 11.30
CA LEU A 283 11.34 9.06 11.98
C LEU A 283 12.53 9.18 11.02
N CYS A 284 12.39 8.84 9.74
CA CYS A 284 13.40 9.18 8.73
C CYS A 284 13.55 10.71 8.61
N ASN A 285 12.48 11.46 8.77
CA ASN A 285 12.52 12.92 8.76
C ASN A 285 13.22 13.48 10.00
N LEU A 286 13.07 12.84 11.16
CA LEU A 286 13.79 13.22 12.38
C LEU A 286 15.31 13.13 12.21
N GLN A 287 15.81 12.03 11.68
CA GLN A 287 17.26 11.90 11.45
C GLN A 287 17.77 12.94 10.44
N ARG A 288 17.00 13.22 9.40
CA ARG A 288 17.35 14.25 8.42
C ARG A 288 17.37 15.66 9.01
N LEU A 289 16.45 15.96 9.94
CA LEU A 289 16.48 17.21 10.72
C LEU A 289 17.78 17.31 11.52
N CYS A 290 18.15 16.26 12.24
CA CYS A 290 19.40 16.21 13.00
C CYS A 290 20.61 16.43 12.08
N ASP A 291 20.64 15.79 10.92
CA ASP A 291 21.75 15.93 9.97
C ASP A 291 21.92 17.38 9.47
N TYR A 292 20.83 18.12 9.23
CA TYR A 292 20.90 19.53 8.83
C TYR A 292 21.29 20.46 9.98
N VAL A 293 20.81 20.19 11.22
CA VAL A 293 21.21 20.97 12.39
C VAL A 293 22.69 20.75 12.70
N GLU A 294 23.19 19.54 12.58
CA GLU A 294 24.63 19.22 12.68
C GLU A 294 25.49 20.01 11.67
N GLN A 295 24.93 20.29 10.47
CA GLN A 295 25.58 21.13 9.45
C GLN A 295 25.51 22.63 9.74
N GLY A 296 24.90 23.05 10.86
CA GLY A 296 24.86 24.44 11.34
C GLY A 296 23.59 25.22 11.01
N LEU A 297 22.52 24.55 10.54
CA LEU A 297 21.21 25.19 10.39
C LEU A 297 20.45 25.20 11.74
N THR A 298 19.57 26.18 11.90
CA THR A 298 18.59 26.12 13.01
C THR A 298 17.54 25.05 12.71
N PHE A 299 16.82 24.60 13.74
CA PHE A 299 15.71 23.66 13.60
C PHE A 299 14.67 24.12 12.57
N ASN A 300 14.26 25.40 12.62
CA ASN A 300 13.27 25.95 11.69
C ASN A 300 13.78 25.97 10.24
N GLN A 301 15.08 26.29 10.04
CA GLN A 301 15.70 26.24 8.72
C GLN A 301 15.79 24.81 8.19
N ALA A 302 16.19 23.85 9.04
CA ALA A 302 16.23 22.43 8.70
C ALA A 302 14.85 21.90 8.35
N MET A 303 13.80 22.33 9.06
CA MET A 303 12.40 21.94 8.82
C MET A 303 11.94 22.33 7.40
N GLU A 304 12.29 23.52 6.90
CA GLU A 304 11.95 23.94 5.54
C GLU A 304 12.56 22.99 4.49
N LEU A 305 13.81 22.56 4.68
CA LEU A 305 14.49 21.65 3.76
C LEU A 305 13.94 20.22 3.81
N VAL A 306 13.70 19.71 5.02
CA VAL A 306 13.20 18.34 5.21
C VAL A 306 11.77 18.22 4.68
N ARG A 307 10.89 19.17 5.03
CA ARG A 307 9.50 19.18 4.54
C ARG A 307 9.44 19.20 3.02
N ALA A 308 10.20 20.05 2.37
CA ALA A 308 10.16 20.23 0.92
C ALA A 308 10.44 18.93 0.14
N SER A 309 11.28 18.06 0.68
CA SER A 309 11.66 16.79 0.05
C SER A 309 11.00 15.56 0.69
N SER A 310 9.99 15.75 1.54
CA SER A 310 9.27 14.65 2.21
C SER A 310 7.84 14.54 1.71
N LEU A 311 7.44 13.32 1.34
CA LEU A 311 6.07 12.93 1.03
C LEU A 311 5.58 11.90 2.06
N TYR A 312 4.39 12.10 2.60
CA TYR A 312 3.72 11.15 3.48
C TYR A 312 2.47 10.58 2.80
N THR A 313 2.45 9.26 2.62
CA THR A 313 1.27 8.53 2.15
C THR A 313 0.60 7.82 3.32
N VAL A 314 -0.64 8.20 3.61
CA VAL A 314 -1.46 7.55 4.62
C VAL A 314 -2.26 6.40 4.02
N HIS A 315 -2.26 5.24 4.70
CA HIS A 315 -3.06 4.06 4.32
C HIS A 315 -4.17 3.76 5.31
N THR A 316 -4.12 4.34 6.49
CA THR A 316 -5.07 4.09 7.58
C THR A 316 -6.29 4.99 7.42
N PRO A 317 -7.52 4.43 7.35
CA PRO A 317 -8.73 5.21 7.11
C PRO A 317 -9.40 5.76 8.38
N VAL A 318 -8.87 5.43 9.57
CA VAL A 318 -9.46 5.82 10.86
C VAL A 318 -8.37 6.25 11.85
N PRO A 319 -8.62 7.31 12.68
CA PRO A 319 -7.62 7.80 13.64
C PRO A 319 -7.09 6.73 14.60
N ALA A 320 -7.96 5.85 15.11
CA ALA A 320 -7.59 4.79 16.06
C ALA A 320 -6.63 3.73 15.50
N GLY A 321 -6.43 3.69 14.19
CA GLY A 321 -5.51 2.76 13.53
C GLY A 321 -4.08 3.29 13.38
N HIS A 322 -3.81 4.54 13.77
CA HIS A 322 -2.47 5.11 13.74
C HIS A 322 -1.63 4.65 14.95
N ASP A 323 -0.31 4.77 14.83
CA ASP A 323 0.60 4.45 15.92
C ASP A 323 0.68 5.64 16.90
N TYR A 324 0.36 5.36 18.17
CA TYR A 324 0.37 6.32 19.29
C TYR A 324 1.28 5.81 20.39
N PHE A 325 2.17 6.66 20.87
CA PHE A 325 3.08 6.35 21.98
C PHE A 325 2.83 7.26 23.17
N ASP A 326 2.69 6.65 24.35
CA ASP A 326 2.62 7.41 25.59
C ASP A 326 3.91 8.20 25.80
N GLU A 327 3.83 9.41 26.38
CA GLU A 327 4.99 10.29 26.56
C GLU A 327 6.13 9.61 27.33
N ALA A 328 5.82 8.81 28.36
CA ALA A 328 6.83 8.09 29.12
C ALA A 328 7.61 7.07 28.26
N LEU A 329 6.92 6.32 27.41
CA LEU A 329 7.55 5.38 26.49
C LEU A 329 8.36 6.11 25.41
N PHE A 330 7.80 7.18 24.85
CA PHE A 330 8.47 7.99 23.84
C PHE A 330 9.74 8.64 24.40
N ASN A 331 9.66 9.22 25.61
CA ASN A 331 10.81 9.81 26.30
C ASN A 331 11.93 8.81 26.57
N LYS A 332 11.59 7.54 26.89
CA LYS A 332 12.58 6.49 27.11
C LYS A 332 13.57 6.33 25.97
N TYR A 333 13.11 6.52 24.72
CA TYR A 333 13.91 6.33 23.51
C TYR A 333 14.30 7.62 22.79
N MET A 334 13.60 8.73 23.04
CA MET A 334 13.75 9.97 22.27
C MET A 334 14.29 11.16 23.06
N SER A 335 14.55 11.00 24.36
CA SER A 335 15.00 12.10 25.25
C SER A 335 16.28 12.83 24.80
N GLY A 336 17.12 12.20 24.01
CA GLY A 336 18.36 12.82 23.50
C GLY A 336 18.19 13.65 22.22
N TYR A 337 17.00 13.66 21.59
CA TYR A 337 16.79 14.36 20.34
C TYR A 337 16.53 15.86 20.45
N PRO A 338 15.85 16.39 21.50
CA PRO A 338 15.70 17.83 21.65
C PRO A 338 17.04 18.59 21.65
N GLU A 339 18.05 18.09 22.38
CA GLU A 339 19.39 18.69 22.39
C GLU A 339 20.03 18.69 21.00
N LYS A 340 19.93 17.58 20.23
CA LYS A 340 20.45 17.49 18.86
C LYS A 340 19.77 18.45 17.89
N LEU A 341 18.49 18.77 18.15
CA LEU A 341 17.70 19.70 17.34
C LEU A 341 17.79 21.15 17.79
N GLY A 342 18.29 21.40 19.02
CA GLY A 342 18.36 22.73 19.63
C GLY A 342 16.97 23.28 20.03
N ILE A 343 16.04 22.40 20.41
CA ILE A 343 14.67 22.73 20.83
C ILE A 343 14.35 22.12 22.21
N SER A 344 13.26 22.57 22.83
CA SER A 344 12.78 22.00 24.09
C SER A 344 12.12 20.62 23.90
N TRP A 345 11.95 19.86 25.00
CA TRP A 345 11.16 18.64 24.99
C TRP A 345 9.71 18.87 24.57
N ASP A 346 9.09 19.96 25.07
CA ASP A 346 7.70 20.29 24.77
C ASP A 346 7.49 20.61 23.28
N GLU A 347 8.41 21.34 22.66
CA GLU A 347 8.40 21.57 21.22
C GLU A 347 8.55 20.26 20.43
N PHE A 348 9.44 19.39 20.87
CA PHE A 348 9.69 18.11 20.21
C PHE A 348 8.47 17.18 20.27
N ILE A 349 7.91 16.94 21.47
CA ILE A 349 6.76 16.06 21.63
C ILE A 349 5.48 16.66 21.04
N GLY A 350 5.37 17.99 21.03
CA GLY A 350 4.29 18.73 20.39
C GLY A 350 4.16 18.47 18.90
N MET A 351 5.26 18.11 18.21
CA MET A 351 5.21 17.76 16.79
C MET A 351 4.37 16.50 16.48
N GLY A 352 4.18 15.62 17.46
CA GLY A 352 3.33 14.43 17.33
C GLY A 352 1.93 14.60 17.93
N ARG A 353 1.55 15.81 18.36
CA ARG A 353 0.25 16.11 18.95
C ARG A 353 -0.61 16.96 18.02
N THR A 354 -1.91 16.77 18.05
CA THR A 354 -2.87 17.62 17.34
C THR A 354 -2.92 19.01 17.93
N ASN A 355 -2.91 19.08 19.27
CA ASN A 355 -2.67 20.31 20.01
C ASN A 355 -1.33 20.19 20.74
N PRO A 356 -0.27 20.90 20.29
CA PRO A 356 1.06 20.80 20.89
C PRO A 356 1.09 21.02 22.42
N ASP A 357 0.20 21.86 22.93
CA ASP A 357 0.12 22.23 24.36
C ASP A 357 -0.73 21.25 25.20
N ASP A 358 -1.36 20.25 24.57
CA ASP A 358 -2.17 19.27 25.29
C ASP A 358 -1.32 18.08 25.76
N HIS A 359 -0.85 18.13 27.00
CA HIS A 359 -0.05 17.07 27.61
C HIS A 359 -0.81 15.74 27.85
N SER A 360 -2.13 15.70 27.63
CA SER A 360 -2.91 14.45 27.66
C SER A 360 -2.86 13.69 26.36
N GLU A 361 -2.51 14.35 25.25
CA GLU A 361 -2.36 13.69 23.94
C GLU A 361 -1.08 12.85 23.89
N ARG A 362 -1.20 11.62 23.38
CA ARG A 362 -0.06 10.74 23.04
C ARG A 362 0.64 11.25 21.79
N PHE A 363 1.91 10.91 21.64
CA PHE A 363 2.64 11.17 20.40
C PHE A 363 2.11 10.27 19.27
N CYS A 364 1.60 10.89 18.22
CA CYS A 364 1.07 10.20 17.02
C CYS A 364 2.08 10.29 15.87
N MET A 365 2.50 9.15 15.35
CA MET A 365 3.46 9.09 14.24
C MET A 365 2.92 9.71 12.96
N SER A 366 1.62 9.57 12.69
CA SER A 366 0.99 10.19 11.51
C SER A 366 0.90 11.71 11.63
N THR A 367 0.66 12.23 12.82
CA THR A 367 0.73 13.68 13.10
C THR A 367 2.15 14.20 12.88
N PHE A 368 3.16 13.50 13.39
CA PHE A 368 4.56 13.84 13.16
C PHE A 368 4.91 13.78 11.65
N ALA A 369 4.43 12.77 10.93
CA ALA A 369 4.62 12.67 9.49
C ALA A 369 4.00 13.86 8.73
N CYS A 370 2.77 14.28 9.09
CA CYS A 370 2.12 15.46 8.52
C CYS A 370 2.92 16.74 8.77
N ASN A 371 3.40 16.92 10.02
CA ASN A 371 4.16 18.12 10.39
C ASN A 371 5.54 18.19 9.73
N THR A 372 6.16 17.07 9.41
CA THR A 372 7.50 16.99 8.81
C THR A 372 7.50 16.72 7.30
N SER A 373 6.34 16.62 6.68
CA SER A 373 6.19 16.44 5.22
C SER A 373 5.42 17.61 4.63
N GLN A 374 5.86 18.10 3.48
CA GLN A 374 5.15 19.16 2.78
C GLN A 374 3.92 18.64 2.05
N GLU A 375 4.04 17.45 1.45
CA GLU A 375 2.97 16.82 0.71
C GLU A 375 2.43 15.58 1.46
N ILE A 376 1.11 15.42 1.39
CA ILE A 376 0.39 14.33 2.06
C ILE A 376 -0.62 13.79 1.07
N ASN A 377 -0.76 12.46 0.96
CA ASN A 377 -1.79 11.88 0.13
C ASN A 377 -2.44 10.64 0.72
N GLY A 378 -3.73 10.47 0.44
CA GLY A 378 -4.45 9.21 0.59
C GLY A 378 -4.25 8.30 -0.63
N VAL A 379 -4.80 7.08 -0.57
CA VAL A 379 -4.56 6.00 -1.54
C VAL A 379 -5.76 5.68 -2.44
N SER A 380 -6.79 6.51 -2.39
CA SER A 380 -7.91 6.61 -3.34
C SER A 380 -8.54 7.99 -3.21
N ARG A 381 -9.39 8.39 -4.17
CA ARG A 381 -10.08 9.68 -4.11
C ARG A 381 -10.91 9.82 -2.84
N LEU A 382 -11.71 8.80 -2.51
CA LEU A 382 -12.51 8.80 -1.28
C LEU A 382 -11.62 8.86 -0.03
N HIS A 383 -10.53 8.10 -0.02
CA HIS A 383 -9.61 8.08 1.12
C HIS A 383 -8.85 9.41 1.28
N GLY A 384 -8.51 10.08 0.18
CA GLY A 384 -7.98 11.45 0.23
C GLY A 384 -8.92 12.38 0.97
N TRP A 385 -10.22 12.33 0.66
CA TRP A 385 -11.24 13.11 1.33
C TRP A 385 -11.45 12.73 2.80
N VAL A 386 -11.45 11.43 3.11
CA VAL A 386 -11.46 10.95 4.51
C VAL A 386 -10.24 11.46 5.27
N SER A 387 -9.07 11.46 4.64
CA SER A 387 -7.82 11.94 5.23
C SER A 387 -7.82 13.46 5.44
N GLN A 388 -8.42 14.25 4.55
CA GLN A 388 -8.62 15.69 4.75
C GLN A 388 -9.41 15.95 6.05
N LYS A 389 -10.49 15.22 6.27
CA LYS A 389 -11.29 15.32 7.51
C LYS A 389 -10.52 14.84 8.73
N MET A 390 -9.80 13.73 8.60
CA MET A 390 -9.05 13.12 9.69
C MET A 390 -7.93 14.03 10.21
N PHE A 391 -7.21 14.71 9.31
CA PHE A 391 -6.12 15.61 9.65
C PHE A 391 -6.52 17.08 9.80
N ALA A 392 -7.79 17.43 9.57
CA ALA A 392 -8.27 18.80 9.73
C ALA A 392 -7.92 19.47 11.08
N PRO A 393 -7.94 18.75 12.23
CA PRO A 393 -7.56 19.34 13.51
C PRO A 393 -6.12 19.87 13.57
N LEU A 394 -5.22 19.46 12.69
CA LEU A 394 -3.84 19.98 12.60
C LEU A 394 -3.79 21.41 12.06
N TRP A 395 -4.77 21.82 11.26
CA TRP A 395 -4.82 23.14 10.62
C TRP A 395 -6.03 23.92 11.09
N LYS A 396 -5.98 24.33 12.36
CA LYS A 396 -7.06 25.08 13.01
C LYS A 396 -7.41 26.35 12.23
N GLY A 397 -8.71 26.58 12.02
CA GLY A 397 -9.23 27.73 11.27
C GLY A 397 -9.44 27.50 9.79
N TYR A 398 -8.99 26.37 9.25
CA TYR A 398 -9.32 25.89 7.91
C TYR A 398 -10.37 24.79 7.94
N PHE A 399 -11.18 24.70 6.91
CA PHE A 399 -12.14 23.60 6.73
C PHE A 399 -11.45 22.39 6.12
N PRO A 400 -11.98 21.15 6.35
CA PRO A 400 -11.38 19.95 5.78
C PRO A 400 -11.14 20.00 4.27
N GLU A 401 -12.10 20.53 3.52
CA GLU A 401 -12.04 20.64 2.05
C GLU A 401 -11.00 21.65 1.53
N GLU A 402 -10.43 22.48 2.40
CA GLU A 402 -9.33 23.42 2.06
C GLU A 402 -7.94 22.79 2.27
N ASN A 403 -7.88 21.65 2.93
CA ASN A 403 -6.60 21.02 3.26
C ASN A 403 -5.91 20.48 1.99
N HIS A 404 -4.59 20.61 1.97
CA HIS A 404 -3.77 20.18 0.84
C HIS A 404 -3.53 18.66 0.77
N VAL A 405 -4.23 17.85 1.56
CA VAL A 405 -4.15 16.38 1.47
C VAL A 405 -4.73 15.93 0.14
N GLY A 406 -3.85 15.43 -0.74
CA GLY A 406 -4.22 14.92 -2.05
C GLY A 406 -4.51 13.43 -2.05
N TYR A 407 -4.53 12.84 -3.23
CA TYR A 407 -4.61 11.37 -3.38
C TYR A 407 -3.89 10.88 -4.63
N VAL A 408 -3.39 9.66 -4.54
CA VAL A 408 -2.99 8.82 -5.66
C VAL A 408 -3.68 7.48 -5.46
N THR A 409 -4.60 7.13 -6.35
CA THR A 409 -5.30 5.85 -6.25
C THR A 409 -4.32 4.72 -6.51
N ASN A 410 -4.34 3.69 -5.68
CA ASN A 410 -3.47 2.54 -5.82
C ASN A 410 -3.68 1.86 -7.18
N GLY A 411 -2.68 1.14 -7.61
CA GLY A 411 -2.69 0.28 -8.78
C GLY A 411 -1.89 -0.99 -8.50
N VAL A 412 -1.80 -1.87 -9.48
CA VAL A 412 -1.13 -3.16 -9.36
C VAL A 412 -0.13 -3.38 -10.49
N HIS A 413 0.94 -4.11 -10.21
CA HIS A 413 1.98 -4.40 -11.19
C HIS A 413 1.48 -5.39 -12.24
N LEU A 414 1.22 -4.92 -13.44
CA LEU A 414 0.63 -5.70 -14.53
C LEU A 414 1.36 -7.02 -14.80
N PRO A 415 2.71 -7.05 -14.95
CA PRO A 415 3.43 -8.30 -15.22
C PRO A 415 3.35 -9.32 -14.08
N THR A 416 3.19 -8.89 -12.84
CA THR A 416 3.07 -9.79 -11.69
C THR A 416 1.71 -10.48 -11.63
N TRP A 417 0.62 -9.73 -11.88
CA TRP A 417 -0.74 -10.19 -11.57
C TRP A 417 -1.52 -10.70 -12.78
N THR A 418 -1.14 -10.29 -14.00
CA THR A 418 -1.78 -10.77 -15.22
C THR A 418 -1.28 -12.17 -15.56
N ALA A 419 -2.21 -13.12 -15.71
CA ALA A 419 -1.91 -14.49 -16.09
C ALA A 419 -1.27 -14.55 -17.47
N THR A 420 -0.41 -15.56 -17.69
CA THR A 420 0.30 -15.76 -18.96
C THR A 420 -0.64 -15.88 -20.16
N GLU A 421 -1.79 -16.49 -19.96
CA GLU A 421 -2.83 -16.65 -20.96
C GLU A 421 -3.34 -15.30 -21.45
N TRP A 422 -3.66 -14.37 -20.53
CA TRP A 422 -4.06 -13.00 -20.89
C TRP A 422 -2.91 -12.18 -21.48
N ARG A 423 -1.69 -12.34 -20.98
CA ARG A 423 -0.52 -11.66 -21.57
C ARG A 423 -0.32 -12.03 -23.03
N LYS A 424 -0.60 -13.28 -23.42
CA LYS A 424 -0.58 -13.72 -24.84
C LYS A 424 -1.67 -13.03 -25.66
N VAL A 425 -2.89 -12.95 -25.12
CA VAL A 425 -4.00 -12.23 -25.78
C VAL A 425 -3.67 -10.76 -25.96
N TYR A 426 -3.13 -10.11 -24.94
CA TYR A 426 -2.76 -8.70 -25.02
C TYR A 426 -1.61 -8.47 -26.00
N ALA A 427 -0.57 -9.29 -25.97
CA ALA A 427 0.57 -9.19 -26.88
C ALA A 427 0.18 -9.41 -28.35
N ALA A 428 -0.83 -10.23 -28.61
CA ALA A 428 -1.29 -10.52 -29.97
C ALA A 428 -2.21 -9.43 -30.55
N ASN A 429 -2.87 -8.65 -29.69
CA ASN A 429 -3.96 -7.74 -30.11
C ASN A 429 -3.72 -6.26 -29.75
N PHE A 430 -2.84 -5.96 -28.79
CA PHE A 430 -2.58 -4.60 -28.34
C PHE A 430 -1.36 -4.03 -29.07
N ASP A 431 -1.23 -2.70 -29.04
CA ASP A 431 -0.11 -1.96 -29.62
C ASP A 431 1.24 -2.39 -28.99
N ASP A 432 2.32 -2.34 -29.78
CA ASP A 432 3.68 -2.68 -29.34
C ASP A 432 4.16 -1.81 -28.16
N ASN A 433 3.61 -0.62 -27.99
CA ASN A 433 3.90 0.28 -26.88
C ASN A 433 3.13 -0.04 -25.59
N PHE A 434 2.27 -1.05 -25.59
CA PHE A 434 1.40 -1.40 -24.45
C PHE A 434 2.13 -1.43 -23.10
N MET A 435 3.28 -2.09 -23.06
CA MET A 435 4.04 -2.21 -21.80
C MET A 435 4.66 -0.91 -21.31
N SER A 436 4.91 0.05 -22.18
CA SER A 436 5.42 1.40 -21.81
C SER A 436 4.31 2.43 -21.59
N ASP A 437 3.10 2.19 -22.09
CA ASP A 437 1.94 3.10 -22.07
C ASP A 437 0.67 2.38 -21.55
N GLN A 438 0.81 1.67 -20.43
CA GLN A 438 -0.24 0.82 -19.86
C GLN A 438 -1.50 1.59 -19.43
N SER A 439 -1.41 2.89 -19.20
CA SER A 439 -2.54 3.74 -18.80
C SER A 439 -3.33 4.33 -19.99
N ASN A 440 -2.90 4.07 -21.21
CA ASN A 440 -3.60 4.53 -22.42
C ASN A 440 -4.81 3.65 -22.74
N GLU A 441 -5.98 4.12 -22.35
CA GLU A 441 -7.26 3.41 -22.53
C GLU A 441 -7.51 2.98 -23.99
N ASN A 442 -7.05 3.77 -24.97
CA ASN A 442 -7.22 3.44 -26.39
C ASN A 442 -6.54 2.13 -26.77
N ILE A 443 -5.39 1.79 -26.15
CA ILE A 443 -4.70 0.52 -26.39
C ILE A 443 -5.57 -0.64 -25.90
N TRP A 444 -6.18 -0.49 -24.71
CA TRP A 444 -7.02 -1.52 -24.10
C TRP A 444 -8.33 -1.73 -24.85
N HIS A 445 -8.85 -0.73 -25.55
CA HIS A 445 -10.04 -0.87 -26.40
C HIS A 445 -9.87 -1.90 -27.53
N ALA A 446 -8.63 -2.28 -27.87
CA ALA A 446 -8.38 -3.37 -28.81
C ALA A 446 -8.99 -4.72 -28.38
N ILE A 447 -9.28 -4.91 -27.05
CA ILE A 447 -9.95 -6.11 -26.54
C ILE A 447 -11.33 -6.34 -27.17
N TYR A 448 -12.01 -5.27 -27.60
CA TYR A 448 -13.30 -5.38 -28.28
C TYR A 448 -13.21 -6.11 -29.62
N ASN A 449 -12.04 -6.11 -30.26
CA ASN A 449 -11.79 -6.79 -31.54
C ASN A 449 -11.42 -8.27 -31.35
N VAL A 450 -11.09 -8.68 -30.13
CA VAL A 450 -10.80 -10.10 -29.84
C VAL A 450 -12.08 -10.92 -29.93
N PRO A 451 -12.11 -12.07 -30.63
CA PRO A 451 -13.29 -12.92 -30.72
C PRO A 451 -13.81 -13.34 -29.32
N ASP A 452 -15.12 -13.33 -29.13
CA ASP A 452 -15.75 -13.73 -27.86
C ASP A 452 -15.35 -15.12 -27.40
N GLU A 453 -15.18 -16.03 -28.36
CA GLU A 453 -14.76 -17.40 -28.09
C GLU A 453 -13.32 -17.47 -27.53
N GLU A 454 -12.41 -16.62 -27.99
CA GLU A 454 -11.05 -16.52 -27.47
C GLU A 454 -11.05 -15.98 -26.03
N ILE A 455 -11.84 -14.97 -25.73
CA ILE A 455 -12.06 -14.44 -24.38
C ILE A 455 -12.58 -15.54 -23.45
N TRP A 456 -13.64 -16.24 -23.87
CA TRP A 456 -14.23 -17.31 -23.08
C TRP A 456 -13.25 -18.47 -22.85
N ASN A 457 -12.54 -18.93 -23.89
CA ASN A 457 -11.58 -20.02 -23.78
C ASN A 457 -10.42 -19.65 -22.87
N THR A 458 -9.95 -18.41 -22.90
CA THR A 458 -8.92 -17.90 -21.96
C THR A 458 -9.42 -17.95 -20.53
N ARG A 459 -10.65 -17.52 -20.27
CA ARG A 459 -11.27 -17.60 -18.93
C ARG A 459 -11.40 -19.07 -18.48
N MET A 460 -11.88 -19.96 -19.34
CA MET A 460 -12.02 -21.38 -19.03
C MET A 460 -10.68 -22.08 -18.77
N ALA A 461 -9.62 -21.74 -19.51
CA ALA A 461 -8.28 -22.26 -19.28
C ALA A 461 -7.77 -21.88 -17.86
N LEU A 462 -7.95 -20.64 -17.47
CA LEU A 462 -7.57 -20.14 -16.13
C LEU A 462 -8.41 -20.75 -15.01
N LYS A 463 -9.69 -20.93 -15.25
CA LYS A 463 -10.59 -21.61 -14.31
C LYS A 463 -10.18 -23.08 -14.08
N ASN A 464 -9.85 -23.80 -15.15
CA ASN A 464 -9.35 -25.18 -15.05
C ASN A 464 -7.99 -25.24 -14.34
N LYS A 465 -7.13 -24.26 -14.56
CA LYS A 465 -5.85 -24.12 -13.86
C LYS A 465 -6.03 -23.91 -12.36
N LEU A 466 -6.98 -23.05 -11.95
CA LEU A 466 -7.35 -22.87 -10.56
C LEU A 466 -7.87 -24.17 -9.93
N ILE A 467 -8.77 -24.89 -10.62
CA ILE A 467 -9.32 -26.16 -10.14
C ILE A 467 -8.21 -27.19 -9.96
N LYS A 468 -7.29 -27.31 -10.92
CA LYS A 468 -6.13 -28.20 -10.80
C LYS A 468 -5.30 -27.83 -9.58
N TYR A 469 -4.94 -26.55 -9.42
CA TYR A 469 -4.16 -26.06 -8.29
C TYR A 469 -4.82 -26.39 -6.95
N ILE A 470 -6.15 -26.17 -6.83
CA ILE A 470 -6.91 -26.49 -5.62
C ILE A 470 -6.84 -28.00 -5.33
N ARG A 471 -7.03 -28.84 -6.34
CA ARG A 471 -6.97 -30.30 -6.18
C ARG A 471 -5.59 -30.75 -5.73
N ASP A 472 -4.55 -30.26 -6.36
CA ASP A 472 -3.17 -30.69 -6.08
C ASP A 472 -2.72 -30.24 -4.66
N LYS A 473 -2.99 -28.97 -4.29
CA LYS A 473 -2.53 -28.40 -3.03
C LYS A 473 -3.41 -28.76 -1.82
N PHE A 474 -4.73 -28.73 -1.94
CA PHE A 474 -5.64 -28.79 -0.82
C PHE A 474 -6.17 -30.18 -0.49
N THR A 475 -6.12 -31.16 -1.39
CA THR A 475 -6.62 -32.52 -1.11
C THR A 475 -5.96 -33.10 0.13
N GLN A 476 -4.65 -33.03 0.25
CA GLN A 476 -3.91 -33.57 1.40
C GLN A 476 -4.20 -32.80 2.70
N GLN A 477 -4.41 -31.49 2.64
CA GLN A 477 -4.80 -30.68 3.79
C GLN A 477 -6.20 -31.06 4.26
N TRP A 478 -7.15 -31.18 3.34
CA TRP A 478 -8.51 -31.57 3.66
C TRP A 478 -8.62 -32.97 4.23
N LEU A 479 -7.85 -33.94 3.72
CA LEU A 479 -7.80 -35.28 4.30
C LEU A 479 -7.34 -35.28 5.76
N ARG A 480 -6.45 -34.39 6.14
CA ARG A 480 -5.99 -34.23 7.53
C ARG A 480 -7.04 -33.53 8.42
N ASN A 481 -7.77 -32.57 7.85
CA ASN A 481 -8.66 -31.69 8.61
C ASN A 481 -10.13 -32.18 8.65
N GLN A 482 -10.55 -33.02 7.70
CA GLN A 482 -11.97 -33.40 7.58
C GLN A 482 -12.41 -34.59 8.43
N GLY A 483 -11.50 -35.37 8.96
CA GLY A 483 -11.83 -36.58 9.73
C GLY A 483 -12.61 -37.67 8.97
N ASP A 484 -13.26 -37.33 7.86
CA ASP A 484 -13.98 -38.23 6.96
C ASP A 484 -13.55 -37.99 5.50
N PRO A 485 -12.81 -38.94 4.91
CA PRO A 485 -12.39 -38.84 3.51
C PRO A 485 -13.53 -38.71 2.49
N ALA A 486 -14.72 -39.21 2.80
CA ALA A 486 -15.88 -39.08 1.91
C ALA A 486 -16.30 -37.62 1.69
N LYS A 487 -16.10 -36.75 2.67
CA LYS A 487 -16.33 -35.30 2.53
C LYS A 487 -15.37 -34.67 1.51
N VAL A 488 -14.10 -35.08 1.52
CA VAL A 488 -13.10 -34.59 0.56
C VAL A 488 -13.49 -34.99 -0.86
N VAL A 489 -13.89 -36.24 -1.06
CA VAL A 489 -14.40 -36.71 -2.37
C VAL A 489 -15.60 -35.87 -2.81
N SER A 490 -16.57 -35.66 -1.91
CA SER A 490 -17.76 -34.83 -2.21
C SER A 490 -17.41 -33.37 -2.57
N ILE A 491 -16.44 -32.76 -1.90
CA ILE A 491 -15.94 -31.42 -2.24
C ILE A 491 -15.36 -31.40 -3.66
N LEU A 492 -14.46 -32.35 -3.95
CA LEU A 492 -13.76 -32.43 -5.23
C LEU A 492 -14.70 -32.69 -6.41
N GLU A 493 -15.75 -33.50 -6.22
CA GLU A 493 -16.77 -33.77 -7.24
C GLU A 493 -17.63 -32.52 -7.57
N LYS A 494 -17.86 -31.66 -6.59
CA LYS A 494 -18.66 -30.44 -6.78
C LYS A 494 -17.90 -29.27 -7.38
N ILE A 495 -16.59 -29.27 -7.32
CA ILE A 495 -15.76 -28.24 -7.98
C ILE A 495 -15.82 -28.49 -9.50
N ASN A 496 -16.66 -27.69 -10.15
CA ASN A 496 -17.05 -27.85 -11.55
C ASN A 496 -16.72 -26.58 -12.34
N PRO A 497 -15.99 -26.67 -13.45
CA PRO A 497 -15.63 -25.50 -14.27
C PRO A 497 -16.85 -24.79 -14.90
N ASN A 498 -17.99 -25.47 -14.99
CA ASN A 498 -19.23 -24.87 -15.51
C ASN A 498 -20.00 -24.06 -14.46
N ALA A 499 -19.66 -24.14 -13.16
CA ALA A 499 -20.25 -23.30 -12.13
C ALA A 499 -19.74 -21.86 -12.20
N LEU A 500 -20.55 -20.89 -11.81
CA LEU A 500 -20.11 -19.53 -11.54
C LEU A 500 -19.24 -19.54 -10.27
N MET A 501 -18.00 -19.14 -10.37
CA MET A 501 -17.04 -19.12 -9.27
C MET A 501 -16.85 -17.69 -8.74
N ILE A 502 -17.06 -17.49 -7.44
CA ILE A 502 -16.95 -16.20 -6.75
C ILE A 502 -15.86 -16.30 -5.68
N GLY A 503 -14.91 -15.41 -5.70
CA GLY A 503 -13.81 -15.33 -4.72
C GLY A 503 -14.00 -14.19 -3.72
N PHE A 504 -13.86 -14.50 -2.43
CA PHE A 504 -13.72 -13.53 -1.34
C PHE A 504 -12.45 -13.84 -0.58
N CYS A 505 -11.37 -13.17 -0.93
CA CYS A 505 -10.03 -13.51 -0.42
C CYS A 505 -9.29 -12.26 0.04
N ARG A 506 -9.12 -12.14 1.38
CA ARG A 506 -8.53 -10.97 2.01
C ARG A 506 -8.24 -11.22 3.49
N ARG A 507 -7.51 -10.31 4.15
CA ARG A 507 -7.36 -10.34 5.59
C ARG A 507 -8.73 -10.31 6.26
N PHE A 508 -8.95 -11.21 7.22
CA PHE A 508 -10.18 -11.22 8.02
C PHE A 508 -10.09 -10.16 9.11
N ALA A 509 -10.96 -9.17 9.02
CA ALA A 509 -11.22 -8.13 10.00
C ALA A 509 -12.72 -7.79 9.92
N THR A 510 -13.30 -7.33 11.04
CA THR A 510 -14.75 -7.12 11.16
C THR A 510 -15.32 -6.19 10.09
N TYR A 511 -14.64 -5.08 9.79
CA TYR A 511 -15.11 -4.09 8.80
C TYR A 511 -15.17 -4.62 7.37
N LYS A 512 -14.46 -5.71 7.07
CA LYS A 512 -14.46 -6.39 5.76
C LYS A 512 -15.75 -7.20 5.54
N ARG A 513 -16.51 -7.42 6.59
CA ARG A 513 -17.85 -8.03 6.60
C ARG A 513 -17.96 -9.35 5.84
N ALA A 514 -17.00 -10.25 6.05
CA ALA A 514 -17.06 -11.61 5.45
C ALA A 514 -18.35 -12.38 5.80
N HIS A 515 -19.05 -11.97 6.86
CA HIS A 515 -20.31 -12.58 7.32
C HIS A 515 -21.53 -12.21 6.48
N LEU A 516 -21.51 -11.17 5.66
CA LEU A 516 -22.69 -10.68 4.93
C LEU A 516 -23.37 -11.77 4.11
N LEU A 517 -22.59 -12.57 3.39
CA LEU A 517 -23.15 -13.66 2.56
C LEU A 517 -23.91 -14.72 3.38
N PHE A 518 -23.69 -14.80 4.69
CA PHE A 518 -24.26 -15.78 5.60
C PHE A 518 -25.39 -15.20 6.48
N THR A 519 -25.91 -14.04 6.15
CA THR A 519 -27.00 -13.36 6.87
C THR A 519 -28.34 -14.12 6.68
N ASP A 520 -28.54 -14.70 5.52
CA ASP A 520 -29.74 -15.53 5.17
C ASP A 520 -29.27 -16.84 4.52
N LEU A 521 -29.08 -17.86 5.37
CA LEU A 521 -28.59 -19.16 4.91
C LEU A 521 -29.60 -19.91 4.03
N GLU A 522 -30.93 -19.74 4.24
CA GLU A 522 -31.94 -20.39 3.41
C GLU A 522 -31.96 -19.84 1.98
N ARG A 523 -31.79 -18.54 1.85
CA ARG A 523 -31.68 -17.89 0.53
C ARG A 523 -30.39 -18.26 -0.17
N LEU A 524 -29.28 -18.28 0.57
CA LEU A 524 -27.98 -18.70 0.05
C LEU A 524 -28.00 -20.15 -0.43
N GLU A 525 -28.63 -21.05 0.35
CA GLU A 525 -28.79 -22.46 -0.03
C GLU A 525 -29.49 -22.61 -1.40
N LYS A 526 -30.55 -21.86 -1.64
CA LYS A 526 -31.26 -21.86 -2.93
C LYS A 526 -30.39 -21.39 -4.08
N ILE A 527 -29.54 -20.40 -3.84
CA ILE A 527 -28.61 -19.87 -4.85
C ILE A 527 -27.55 -20.92 -5.22
N VAL A 528 -26.87 -21.49 -4.22
CA VAL A 528 -25.72 -22.38 -4.48
C VAL A 528 -26.12 -23.78 -4.93
N ASN A 529 -27.37 -24.22 -4.64
CA ASN A 529 -27.85 -25.53 -5.02
C ASN A 529 -28.80 -25.50 -6.24
N ASN A 530 -28.90 -24.39 -6.94
CA ASN A 530 -29.63 -24.32 -8.19
C ASN A 530 -28.96 -25.21 -9.24
N PRO A 531 -29.62 -26.28 -9.74
CA PRO A 531 -29.00 -27.23 -10.66
C PRO A 531 -28.72 -26.64 -12.05
N GLU A 532 -29.50 -25.64 -12.48
CA GLU A 532 -29.36 -24.97 -13.78
C GLU A 532 -28.33 -23.83 -13.72
N ARG A 533 -28.07 -23.30 -12.52
CA ARG A 533 -27.21 -22.14 -12.28
C ARG A 533 -26.30 -22.38 -11.09
N PRO A 534 -25.38 -23.38 -11.11
CA PRO A 534 -24.56 -23.72 -9.96
C PRO A 534 -23.57 -22.60 -9.64
N VAL A 535 -23.47 -22.25 -8.36
CA VAL A 535 -22.56 -21.22 -7.85
C VAL A 535 -21.62 -21.80 -6.80
N LEU A 536 -20.34 -21.49 -6.88
CA LEU A 536 -19.31 -21.84 -5.91
C LEU A 536 -18.69 -20.58 -5.32
N PHE A 537 -18.49 -20.58 -3.99
CA PHE A 537 -17.78 -19.51 -3.30
C PHE A 537 -16.46 -20.02 -2.73
N PHE A 538 -15.37 -19.30 -3.03
CA PHE A 538 -14.07 -19.52 -2.42
C PHE A 538 -13.76 -18.41 -1.43
N PHE A 539 -13.51 -18.79 -0.19
CA PHE A 539 -13.03 -17.92 0.89
C PHE A 539 -11.59 -18.25 1.18
N SER A 540 -10.76 -17.26 1.35
CA SER A 540 -9.37 -17.42 1.80
C SER A 540 -8.90 -16.16 2.52
N GLY A 541 -7.98 -16.33 3.48
CA GLY A 541 -7.38 -15.20 4.19
C GLY A 541 -7.01 -15.53 5.61
N LYS A 542 -6.21 -14.65 6.19
CA LYS A 542 -5.66 -14.76 7.55
C LYS A 542 -6.25 -13.67 8.44
N ALA A 543 -6.53 -13.99 9.69
CA ALA A 543 -6.78 -13.01 10.74
C ALA A 543 -5.49 -12.78 11.54
N HIS A 544 -5.26 -11.55 11.99
CA HIS A 544 -4.11 -11.30 12.88
C HIS A 544 -4.20 -12.19 14.13
N PRO A 545 -3.10 -12.76 14.63
CA PRO A 545 -3.15 -13.64 15.80
C PRO A 545 -3.76 -13.02 17.06
N ALA A 546 -3.72 -11.69 17.19
CA ALA A 546 -4.38 -10.95 18.27
C ALA A 546 -5.85 -10.55 17.96
N ASP A 547 -6.34 -10.78 16.73
CA ASP A 547 -7.72 -10.45 16.33
C ASP A 547 -8.65 -11.65 16.50
N GLY A 548 -9.17 -11.82 17.70
CA GLY A 548 -10.12 -12.90 18.03
C GLY A 548 -11.44 -12.82 17.23
N ALA A 549 -11.91 -11.62 16.89
CA ALA A 549 -13.12 -11.44 16.10
C ALA A 549 -12.91 -11.90 14.64
N GLY A 550 -11.79 -11.53 14.03
CA GLY A 550 -11.41 -12.00 12.70
C GLY A 550 -11.23 -13.52 12.64
N GLN A 551 -10.61 -14.13 13.66
CA GLN A 551 -10.49 -15.59 13.78
C GLN A 551 -11.86 -16.26 13.95
N GLY A 552 -12.78 -15.64 14.69
CA GLY A 552 -14.17 -16.10 14.84
C GLY A 552 -14.93 -16.13 13.52
N LEU A 553 -14.70 -15.15 12.63
CA LEU A 553 -15.30 -15.13 11.29
C LEU A 553 -14.77 -16.31 10.44
N ILE A 554 -13.48 -16.60 10.48
CA ILE A 554 -12.89 -17.76 9.79
C ILE A 554 -13.54 -19.05 10.26
N LYS A 555 -13.60 -19.24 11.59
CA LYS A 555 -14.24 -20.41 12.18
C LYS A 555 -15.70 -20.56 11.73
N ARG A 556 -16.47 -19.49 11.77
CA ARG A 556 -17.89 -19.52 11.38
C ARG A 556 -18.06 -19.91 9.90
N ILE A 557 -17.23 -19.38 9.00
CA ILE A 557 -17.28 -19.74 7.57
C ILE A 557 -16.90 -21.21 7.38
N PHE A 558 -15.87 -21.69 8.12
CA PHE A 558 -15.51 -23.10 8.07
C PHE A 558 -16.66 -24.00 8.55
N GLU A 559 -17.31 -23.69 9.67
CA GLU A 559 -18.48 -24.44 10.17
C GLU A 559 -19.60 -24.50 9.13
N ILE A 560 -19.94 -23.37 8.48
CA ILE A 560 -20.94 -23.33 7.43
C ILE A 560 -20.53 -24.19 6.24
N SER A 561 -19.27 -24.16 5.84
CA SER A 561 -18.75 -24.98 4.73
C SER A 561 -18.86 -26.49 4.97
N GLN A 562 -19.01 -26.92 6.23
CA GLN A 562 -19.19 -28.32 6.63
C GLN A 562 -20.66 -28.76 6.68
N MET A 563 -21.61 -27.83 6.59
CA MET A 563 -23.04 -28.16 6.59
C MET A 563 -23.39 -28.92 5.30
N PRO A 564 -24.27 -29.95 5.35
CA PRO A 564 -24.57 -30.78 4.18
C PRO A 564 -25.02 -30.00 2.92
N GLN A 565 -25.79 -28.94 3.10
CA GLN A 565 -26.29 -28.11 1.99
C GLN A 565 -25.22 -27.21 1.38
N PHE A 566 -24.12 -26.93 2.09
CA PHE A 566 -23.03 -26.05 1.62
C PHE A 566 -21.73 -26.80 1.29
N LEU A 567 -21.64 -28.06 1.65
CA LEU A 567 -20.43 -28.85 1.44
C LEU A 567 -20.05 -28.90 -0.05
N GLY A 568 -18.86 -28.41 -0.38
CA GLY A 568 -18.34 -28.28 -1.74
C GLY A 568 -18.96 -27.14 -2.56
N LYS A 569 -19.77 -26.28 -1.93
CA LYS A 569 -20.32 -25.04 -2.50
C LYS A 569 -19.76 -23.78 -1.87
N ILE A 570 -19.56 -23.82 -0.55
CA ILE A 570 -18.80 -22.83 0.21
C ILE A 570 -17.48 -23.50 0.61
N ILE A 571 -16.36 -22.98 0.14
CA ILE A 571 -15.04 -23.62 0.28
C ILE A 571 -14.08 -22.64 0.91
N PHE A 572 -13.47 -23.00 2.05
CA PHE A 572 -12.39 -22.23 2.66
C PHE A 572 -11.04 -22.82 2.25
N LEU A 573 -10.16 -21.97 1.68
CA LEU A 573 -8.80 -22.30 1.29
C LEU A 573 -7.83 -21.70 2.30
N GLU A 574 -7.08 -22.56 3.00
CA GLU A 574 -6.12 -22.16 4.03
C GLU A 574 -4.88 -21.49 3.43
N ASP A 575 -4.19 -20.71 4.27
CA ASP A 575 -2.86 -20.14 4.00
C ASP A 575 -2.78 -19.26 2.75
N TYR A 576 -3.63 -18.24 2.72
CA TYR A 576 -3.65 -17.25 1.64
C TYR A 576 -2.26 -16.61 1.47
N ASP A 577 -1.66 -16.82 0.33
CA ASP A 577 -0.34 -16.33 -0.07
C ASP A 577 -0.38 -15.74 -1.50
N MET A 578 0.77 -15.26 -2.00
CA MET A 578 0.84 -14.66 -3.34
C MET A 578 0.52 -15.65 -4.46
N GLU A 579 0.86 -16.91 -4.30
CA GLU A 579 0.63 -17.94 -5.32
C GLU A 579 -0.86 -18.28 -5.42
N LEU A 580 -1.50 -18.55 -4.28
CA LEU A 580 -2.95 -18.76 -4.22
C LEU A 580 -3.71 -17.51 -4.71
N ALA A 581 -3.24 -16.32 -4.34
CA ALA A 581 -3.82 -15.06 -4.81
C ALA A 581 -3.79 -14.95 -6.34
N ARG A 582 -2.65 -15.24 -6.99
CA ARG A 582 -2.55 -15.23 -8.47
C ARG A 582 -3.52 -16.20 -9.13
N CYS A 583 -3.66 -17.40 -8.57
CA CYS A 583 -4.60 -18.39 -9.08
C CYS A 583 -6.05 -17.95 -8.96
N LEU A 584 -6.42 -17.37 -7.81
CA LEU A 584 -7.80 -16.91 -7.52
C LEU A 584 -8.18 -15.67 -8.34
N VAL A 585 -7.35 -14.61 -8.36
CA VAL A 585 -7.66 -13.38 -9.11
C VAL A 585 -7.70 -13.58 -10.62
N SER A 586 -7.16 -14.68 -11.13
CA SER A 586 -7.23 -15.05 -12.55
C SER A 586 -8.24 -16.15 -12.85
N GLY A 587 -8.57 -17.01 -11.88
CA GLY A 587 -9.34 -18.23 -12.11
C GLY A 587 -10.82 -18.15 -11.77
N VAL A 588 -11.27 -17.31 -10.81
CA VAL A 588 -12.69 -17.13 -10.51
C VAL A 588 -13.38 -16.24 -11.55
N ASP A 589 -14.71 -16.23 -11.58
CA ASP A 589 -15.48 -15.39 -12.51
C ASP A 589 -15.80 -14.02 -11.92
N ILE A 590 -16.03 -13.97 -10.61
CA ILE A 590 -16.35 -12.75 -9.86
C ILE A 590 -15.40 -12.61 -8.66
N TRP A 591 -14.97 -11.38 -8.44
CA TRP A 591 -14.23 -10.97 -7.24
C TRP A 591 -15.14 -10.13 -6.36
N MET A 592 -15.41 -10.61 -5.15
CA MET A 592 -16.38 -9.96 -4.23
C MET A 592 -15.67 -9.25 -3.08
N ASN A 593 -16.07 -8.00 -2.80
CA ASN A 593 -15.62 -7.21 -1.66
C ASN A 593 -16.81 -6.52 -0.98
N THR A 594 -16.88 -6.64 0.34
CA THR A 594 -18.03 -6.13 1.12
C THR A 594 -17.61 -5.27 2.31
N PRO A 595 -16.67 -4.31 2.17
CA PRO A 595 -16.23 -3.51 3.30
C PRO A 595 -17.35 -2.61 3.85
N THR A 596 -17.18 -2.19 5.11
CA THR A 596 -18.00 -1.10 5.68
C THR A 596 -17.46 0.23 5.17
N ARG A 597 -18.20 0.94 4.33
CA ARG A 597 -17.80 2.25 3.82
C ARG A 597 -17.75 3.30 4.93
N PRO A 598 -16.74 4.16 5.02
CA PRO A 598 -15.58 4.35 4.12
C PRO A 598 -14.27 3.72 4.66
N LEU A 599 -14.32 2.53 5.25
CA LEU A 599 -13.19 1.93 5.97
C LEU A 599 -12.18 1.19 5.09
N GLU A 600 -12.49 0.97 3.80
CA GLU A 600 -11.51 0.46 2.83
C GLU A 600 -10.79 1.64 2.18
N ALA A 601 -9.54 1.88 2.56
CA ALA A 601 -8.77 3.02 2.06
C ALA A 601 -8.59 2.98 0.52
N SER A 602 -8.28 1.83 -0.03
CA SER A 602 -8.24 1.61 -1.48
C SER A 602 -8.73 0.22 -1.84
N GLY A 603 -8.05 -0.83 -1.39
CA GLY A 603 -8.13 -2.17 -1.97
C GLY A 603 -7.33 -2.24 -3.27
N THR A 604 -6.79 -3.42 -3.60
CA THR A 604 -6.05 -3.67 -4.84
C THR A 604 -6.39 -5.03 -5.44
N SER A 605 -7.06 -5.91 -4.70
CA SER A 605 -7.35 -7.27 -5.17
C SER A 605 -8.34 -7.30 -6.34
N GLY A 606 -9.34 -6.42 -6.34
CA GLY A 606 -10.26 -6.24 -7.45
C GLY A 606 -9.56 -5.73 -8.71
N GLU A 607 -8.59 -4.83 -8.58
CA GLU A 607 -7.77 -4.33 -9.69
C GLU A 607 -6.96 -5.46 -10.37
N LYS A 608 -6.41 -6.39 -9.56
CA LYS A 608 -5.73 -7.60 -10.07
C LYS A 608 -6.69 -8.51 -10.84
N ALA A 609 -7.91 -8.64 -10.34
CA ALA A 609 -8.96 -9.43 -10.97
C ALA A 609 -9.36 -8.86 -12.34
N GLU A 610 -9.55 -7.54 -12.43
CA GLU A 610 -9.93 -6.84 -13.68
C GLU A 610 -8.94 -7.11 -14.81
N MET A 611 -7.64 -7.12 -14.53
CA MET A 611 -6.59 -7.40 -15.52
C MET A 611 -6.62 -8.83 -16.08
N ASN A 612 -7.36 -9.72 -15.41
CA ASN A 612 -7.55 -11.13 -15.77
C ASN A 612 -8.97 -11.43 -16.26
N GLY A 613 -9.77 -10.42 -16.56
CA GLY A 613 -11.14 -10.60 -16.98
C GLY A 613 -12.05 -11.21 -15.92
N VAL A 614 -11.71 -11.07 -14.66
CA VAL A 614 -12.55 -11.40 -13.50
C VAL A 614 -13.31 -10.16 -13.11
N VAL A 615 -14.64 -10.26 -13.03
CA VAL A 615 -15.51 -9.10 -12.86
C VAL A 615 -15.68 -8.74 -11.38
N ASN A 616 -15.62 -7.47 -11.03
CA ASN A 616 -15.71 -7.01 -9.66
C ASN A 616 -17.17 -6.81 -9.21
N LEU A 617 -17.51 -7.33 -8.00
CA LEU A 617 -18.74 -7.08 -7.26
C LEU A 617 -18.36 -6.52 -5.89
N SER A 618 -18.62 -5.25 -5.65
CA SER A 618 -18.15 -4.62 -4.42
C SER A 618 -19.08 -3.52 -3.92
N VAL A 619 -19.01 -3.25 -2.62
CA VAL A 619 -19.43 -1.97 -2.06
C VAL A 619 -18.65 -0.85 -2.74
N LEU A 620 -19.28 0.30 -2.98
CA LEU A 620 -18.64 1.50 -3.48
C LEU A 620 -17.79 2.13 -2.37
N ASP A 621 -16.61 1.57 -2.18
CA ASP A 621 -15.59 1.99 -1.22
C ASP A 621 -14.20 1.90 -1.86
N GLY A 622 -13.23 2.63 -1.33
CA GLY A 622 -11.86 2.65 -1.85
C GLY A 622 -11.81 2.97 -3.35
N TRP A 623 -11.04 2.17 -4.10
CA TRP A 623 -10.86 2.37 -5.54
C TRP A 623 -12.15 2.20 -6.36
N TRP A 624 -13.09 1.36 -5.87
CA TRP A 624 -14.31 1.06 -6.64
C TRP A 624 -15.26 2.25 -6.76
N VAL A 625 -15.18 3.25 -5.87
CA VAL A 625 -15.94 4.52 -6.00
C VAL A 625 -15.62 5.22 -7.32
N GLU A 626 -14.39 5.16 -7.76
CA GLU A 626 -13.93 5.79 -9.01
C GLU A 626 -13.79 4.78 -10.16
N GLY A 627 -13.66 3.49 -9.86
CA GLY A 627 -13.49 2.41 -10.83
C GLY A 627 -14.77 1.88 -11.43
N TYR A 628 -15.87 1.93 -10.69
CA TYR A 628 -17.15 1.35 -11.14
C TYR A 628 -17.66 1.96 -12.46
N ARG A 629 -17.99 1.07 -13.39
CA ARG A 629 -18.67 1.41 -14.65
C ARG A 629 -19.86 0.47 -14.85
N LYS A 630 -21.04 1.04 -15.16
CA LYS A 630 -22.24 0.24 -15.47
C LYS A 630 -21.96 -0.68 -16.67
N GLY A 631 -22.25 -1.97 -16.51
CA GLY A 631 -22.00 -2.99 -17.55
C GLY A 631 -20.56 -3.50 -17.59
N ALA A 632 -19.71 -3.13 -16.62
CA ALA A 632 -18.34 -3.64 -16.46
C ALA A 632 -18.12 -4.26 -15.06
N GLY A 633 -19.16 -4.36 -14.24
CA GLY A 633 -19.13 -4.91 -12.89
C GLY A 633 -20.40 -4.55 -12.13
N TRP A 634 -20.45 -4.90 -10.86
CA TRP A 634 -21.57 -4.63 -9.98
C TRP A 634 -21.16 -3.88 -8.73
N ALA A 635 -22.05 -3.01 -8.26
CA ALA A 635 -21.84 -2.20 -7.07
C ALA A 635 -23.06 -2.22 -6.16
N LEU A 636 -22.83 -2.15 -4.86
CA LEU A 636 -23.84 -1.85 -3.88
C LEU A 636 -24.09 -0.33 -3.85
N PRO A 637 -25.26 0.16 -3.35
CA PRO A 637 -25.57 1.58 -3.32
C PRO A 637 -24.48 2.44 -2.70
N GLU A 638 -24.25 3.61 -3.29
CA GLU A 638 -23.17 4.54 -2.95
C GLU A 638 -23.28 5.14 -1.55
N LYS A 639 -24.51 5.35 -1.07
CA LYS A 639 -24.75 5.99 0.24
C LYS A 639 -25.20 4.96 1.26
N ARG A 640 -24.68 5.12 2.48
CA ARG A 640 -25.19 4.38 3.63
C ARG A 640 -26.65 4.79 3.89
N THR A 641 -27.56 3.80 3.91
CA THR A 641 -29.00 4.02 4.12
C THR A 641 -29.34 4.10 5.61
N TYR A 642 -28.73 3.25 6.43
CA TYR A 642 -29.02 3.17 7.85
C TYR A 642 -27.82 3.56 8.70
N GLN A 643 -28.05 4.32 9.78
CA GLN A 643 -27.03 4.58 10.79
C GLN A 643 -26.72 3.32 11.61
N ASN A 644 -27.71 2.48 11.85
CA ASN A 644 -27.54 1.20 12.52
C ASN A 644 -26.82 0.20 11.60
N GLN A 645 -25.70 -0.34 12.05
CA GLN A 645 -24.87 -1.25 11.25
C GLN A 645 -25.56 -2.57 10.94
N GLU A 646 -26.36 -3.11 11.86
CA GLU A 646 -27.08 -4.37 11.65
C GLU A 646 -28.11 -4.23 10.53
N TYR A 647 -28.86 -3.13 10.48
CA TYR A 647 -29.82 -2.87 9.41
C TYR A 647 -29.12 -2.62 8.07
N GLN A 648 -27.99 -1.92 8.09
CA GLN A 648 -27.17 -1.73 6.89
C GLN A 648 -26.65 -3.08 6.36
N ASP A 649 -26.19 -3.97 7.24
CA ASP A 649 -25.71 -5.29 6.87
C ASP A 649 -26.82 -6.15 6.25
N LYS A 650 -28.02 -6.11 6.82
CA LYS A 650 -29.20 -6.80 6.26
C LYS A 650 -29.58 -6.29 4.86
N LEU A 651 -29.54 -4.97 4.67
CA LEU A 651 -29.81 -4.36 3.37
C LEU A 651 -28.74 -4.74 2.33
N ASP A 652 -27.47 -4.64 2.69
CA ASP A 652 -26.36 -4.96 1.81
C ASP A 652 -26.36 -6.45 1.43
N ALA A 653 -26.61 -7.34 2.40
CA ALA A 653 -26.76 -8.78 2.14
C ALA A 653 -27.93 -9.09 1.19
N ALA A 654 -29.10 -8.49 1.44
CA ALA A 654 -30.27 -8.66 0.57
C ALA A 654 -29.98 -8.14 -0.85
N THR A 655 -29.22 -7.06 -0.99
CA THR A 655 -28.81 -6.52 -2.29
C THR A 655 -27.88 -7.50 -3.02
N ILE A 656 -26.89 -8.09 -2.32
CA ILE A 656 -25.99 -9.10 -2.91
C ILE A 656 -26.79 -10.30 -3.41
N TYR A 657 -27.71 -10.85 -2.62
CA TYR A 657 -28.55 -11.96 -3.04
C TYR A 657 -29.40 -11.60 -4.26
N SER A 658 -30.01 -10.40 -4.26
CA SER A 658 -30.83 -9.94 -5.39
C SER A 658 -29.98 -9.79 -6.67
N LEU A 659 -28.77 -9.26 -6.59
CA LEU A 659 -27.86 -9.17 -7.73
C LEU A 659 -27.51 -10.57 -8.26
N LEU A 660 -27.20 -11.51 -7.37
CA LEU A 660 -26.90 -12.89 -7.76
C LEU A 660 -28.07 -13.58 -8.44
N GLU A 661 -29.28 -13.49 -7.85
CA GLU A 661 -30.47 -14.16 -8.34
C GLU A 661 -31.03 -13.58 -9.65
N ASN A 662 -31.05 -12.26 -9.77
CA ASN A 662 -31.82 -11.56 -10.81
C ASN A 662 -30.93 -11.00 -11.93
N GLU A 663 -29.65 -10.80 -11.71
CA GLU A 663 -28.75 -10.19 -12.71
C GLU A 663 -27.58 -11.10 -13.08
N ILE A 664 -26.74 -11.47 -12.11
CA ILE A 664 -25.46 -12.11 -12.36
C ILE A 664 -25.61 -13.55 -12.87
N THR A 665 -26.32 -14.41 -12.12
CA THR A 665 -26.47 -15.81 -12.54
C THR A 665 -27.31 -15.93 -13.82
N PRO A 666 -28.41 -15.18 -14.02
CA PRO A 666 -29.11 -15.18 -15.30
C PRO A 666 -28.22 -14.79 -16.46
N LEU A 667 -27.39 -13.72 -16.30
CA LEU A 667 -26.50 -13.24 -17.34
C LEU A 667 -25.41 -14.27 -17.71
N PHE A 668 -24.79 -14.89 -16.69
CA PHE A 668 -23.72 -15.88 -16.88
C PHE A 668 -24.22 -17.14 -17.56
N PHE A 669 -25.39 -17.66 -17.17
CA PHE A 669 -25.94 -18.94 -17.67
C PHE A 669 -26.85 -18.81 -18.90
N ASN A 670 -27.20 -17.60 -19.36
CA ASN A 670 -27.95 -17.37 -20.56
C ASN A 670 -27.12 -17.60 -21.83
N LYS A 671 -26.84 -18.87 -22.13
CA LYS A 671 -26.00 -19.25 -23.27
C LYS A 671 -26.55 -18.71 -24.58
N THR A 672 -25.70 -18.08 -25.35
CA THR A 672 -26.00 -17.63 -26.69
C THR A 672 -26.30 -18.84 -27.61
N LYS A 673 -27.30 -18.74 -28.44
CA LYS A 673 -27.72 -19.83 -29.33
C LYS A 673 -26.52 -20.35 -30.17
N GLY A 674 -26.26 -21.65 -30.06
CA GLY A 674 -25.15 -22.32 -30.76
C GLY A 674 -23.77 -22.10 -30.11
N LYS A 675 -23.69 -21.52 -28.92
CA LYS A 675 -22.44 -21.28 -28.14
C LYS A 675 -22.50 -22.01 -26.80
N THR A 676 -21.31 -22.21 -26.21
CA THR A 676 -21.17 -22.79 -24.85
C THR A 676 -21.16 -21.74 -23.76
N TYR A 677 -21.24 -20.45 -24.12
CA TYR A 677 -21.12 -19.28 -23.26
C TYR A 677 -22.20 -18.22 -23.52
N SER A 678 -22.34 -17.26 -22.62
CA SER A 678 -23.15 -16.07 -22.80
C SER A 678 -22.32 -14.95 -23.43
N ALA A 679 -22.74 -14.46 -24.61
CA ALA A 679 -22.09 -13.31 -25.25
C ALA A 679 -22.25 -12.03 -24.42
N ASP A 680 -23.36 -11.88 -23.70
CA ASP A 680 -23.57 -10.73 -22.80
C ASP A 680 -22.63 -10.77 -21.62
N TRP A 681 -22.29 -11.96 -21.09
CA TRP A 681 -21.24 -12.11 -20.06
C TRP A 681 -19.87 -11.73 -20.61
N VAL A 682 -19.50 -12.23 -21.79
CA VAL A 682 -18.23 -11.89 -22.45
C VAL A 682 -18.11 -10.39 -22.69
N LYS A 683 -19.22 -9.72 -23.04
CA LYS A 683 -19.26 -8.27 -23.17
C LYS A 683 -18.93 -7.55 -21.86
N VAL A 684 -19.45 -8.02 -20.70
CA VAL A 684 -19.10 -7.46 -19.40
C VAL A 684 -17.61 -7.62 -19.12
N VAL A 685 -17.03 -8.79 -19.42
CA VAL A 685 -15.59 -9.06 -19.29
C VAL A 685 -14.75 -8.10 -20.15
N LYS A 686 -15.13 -7.91 -21.41
CA LYS A 686 -14.44 -6.96 -22.30
C LYS A 686 -14.56 -5.52 -21.81
N ASN A 687 -15.74 -5.11 -21.34
CA ASN A 687 -15.95 -3.77 -20.79
C ASN A 687 -15.05 -3.54 -19.56
N SER A 688 -14.97 -4.52 -18.66
CA SER A 688 -14.12 -4.49 -17.46
C SER A 688 -12.65 -4.28 -17.85
N ILE A 689 -12.13 -5.09 -18.76
CA ILE A 689 -10.75 -4.97 -19.26
C ILE A 689 -10.52 -3.63 -19.95
N ALA A 690 -11.43 -3.20 -20.84
CA ALA A 690 -11.23 -2.01 -21.67
C ALA A 690 -11.29 -0.69 -20.88
N THR A 691 -12.23 -0.59 -19.92
CA THR A 691 -12.61 0.71 -19.33
C THR A 691 -12.20 0.86 -17.88
N ILE A 692 -11.74 -0.21 -17.22
CA ILE A 692 -11.34 -0.18 -15.81
C ILE A 692 -9.85 -0.46 -15.67
N ALA A 693 -9.35 -1.57 -16.20
CA ALA A 693 -7.97 -2.00 -16.01
C ALA A 693 -6.89 -0.93 -16.34
N PRO A 694 -7.00 -0.11 -17.39
CA PRO A 694 -6.02 0.94 -17.71
C PRO A 694 -5.74 1.91 -16.58
N HIS A 695 -6.76 2.20 -15.77
CA HIS A 695 -6.70 3.21 -14.71
C HIS A 695 -6.03 2.70 -13.42
N TYR A 696 -5.80 1.38 -13.30
CA TYR A 696 -5.32 0.75 -12.06
C TYR A 696 -4.03 -0.04 -12.25
N THR A 697 -3.23 0.29 -13.26
CA THR A 697 -1.87 -0.22 -13.40
C THR A 697 -0.92 0.51 -12.43
N MET A 698 0.09 -0.19 -11.94
CA MET A 698 1.13 0.44 -11.11
C MET A 698 1.94 1.49 -11.91
N LYS A 699 2.04 1.32 -13.23
CA LYS A 699 2.62 2.35 -14.13
C LYS A 699 1.90 3.69 -14.01
N ARG A 700 0.56 3.69 -14.07
CA ARG A 700 -0.25 4.90 -13.88
C ARG A 700 -0.01 5.48 -12.47
N GLN A 701 0.00 4.64 -11.42
CA GLN A 701 0.23 5.09 -10.05
C GLN A 701 1.60 5.75 -9.89
N LEU A 702 2.65 5.13 -10.42
CA LEU A 702 4.01 5.68 -10.38
C LEU A 702 4.09 7.05 -11.09
N ASP A 703 3.51 7.15 -12.28
CA ASP A 703 3.47 8.39 -13.06
C ASP A 703 2.67 9.50 -12.34
N ASP A 704 1.59 9.13 -11.64
CA ASP A 704 0.82 10.06 -10.80
C ASP A 704 1.65 10.60 -9.63
N TYR A 705 2.45 9.76 -8.95
CA TYR A 705 3.35 10.23 -7.89
C TYR A 705 4.38 11.22 -8.43
N TYR A 706 4.97 10.96 -9.60
CA TYR A 706 5.91 11.90 -10.23
C TYR A 706 5.24 13.22 -10.57
N SER A 707 4.15 13.19 -11.31
CA SER A 707 3.48 14.40 -11.81
C SER A 707 2.80 15.24 -10.71
N LYS A 708 2.21 14.59 -9.71
CA LYS A 708 1.47 15.28 -8.64
C LYS A 708 2.38 15.77 -7.51
N PHE A 709 3.46 15.02 -7.19
CA PHE A 709 4.28 15.28 -6.00
C PHE A 709 5.78 15.39 -6.31
N TYR A 710 6.46 14.31 -6.74
CA TYR A 710 7.92 14.25 -6.77
C TYR A 710 8.57 15.34 -7.62
N ASP A 711 8.07 15.61 -8.82
CA ASP A 711 8.66 16.61 -9.72
C ASP A 711 8.60 18.00 -9.10
N LYS A 712 7.44 18.39 -8.53
CA LYS A 712 7.25 19.68 -7.86
C LYS A 712 8.08 19.82 -6.60
N GLN A 713 8.16 18.75 -5.80
CA GLN A 713 8.95 18.74 -4.57
C GLN A 713 10.45 18.83 -4.86
N ALA A 714 10.94 18.11 -5.87
CA ALA A 714 12.35 18.17 -6.26
C ALA A 714 12.73 19.58 -6.77
N GLU A 715 11.89 20.20 -7.59
CA GLU A 715 12.08 21.57 -8.04
C GLU A 715 12.15 22.56 -6.86
N ARG A 716 11.21 22.46 -5.93
CA ARG A 716 11.20 23.29 -4.74
C ARG A 716 12.41 23.04 -3.84
N SER A 717 12.73 21.79 -3.58
CA SER A 717 13.88 21.40 -2.76
C SER A 717 15.18 21.96 -3.35
N ALA A 718 15.36 21.89 -4.66
CA ALA A 718 16.51 22.47 -5.35
C ALA A 718 16.60 24.00 -5.15
N LYS A 719 15.47 24.72 -5.24
CA LYS A 719 15.42 26.17 -4.97
C LYS A 719 15.79 26.51 -3.53
N LEU A 720 15.34 25.70 -2.56
CA LEU A 720 15.64 25.92 -1.14
C LEU A 720 17.12 25.66 -0.82
N HIS A 721 17.74 24.67 -1.46
CA HIS A 721 19.15 24.35 -1.26
C HIS A 721 20.11 25.30 -1.99
N ALA A 722 19.63 26.08 -2.94
CA ALA A 722 20.47 27.00 -3.70
C ALA A 722 21.07 28.10 -2.81
N ASN A 723 22.31 28.57 -3.17
CA ASN A 723 22.96 29.70 -2.52
C ASN A 723 23.06 29.54 -0.99
N ASP A 724 23.58 28.43 -0.55
CA ASP A 724 23.76 28.11 0.89
C ASP A 724 22.43 28.18 1.67
N ASN A 725 21.39 27.56 1.14
CA ASN A 725 20.05 27.48 1.74
C ASN A 725 19.41 28.85 2.01
N ARG A 726 19.77 29.89 1.22
CA ARG A 726 19.31 31.26 1.47
C ARG A 726 17.80 31.36 1.57
N LEU A 727 17.06 30.75 0.62
CA LEU A 727 15.60 30.83 0.60
C LEU A 727 14.95 30.12 1.82
N ALA A 728 15.51 29.01 2.27
CA ALA A 728 15.04 28.32 3.47
C ALA A 728 15.25 29.17 4.72
N LYS A 729 16.40 29.85 4.81
CA LYS A 729 16.72 30.80 5.90
C LYS A 729 15.77 32.01 5.91
N GLU A 730 15.47 32.56 4.73
CA GLU A 730 14.52 33.69 4.57
C GLU A 730 13.08 33.29 4.99
N ILE A 731 12.61 32.12 4.57
CA ILE A 731 11.26 31.64 4.93
C ILE A 731 11.16 31.34 6.43
N ALA A 732 12.16 30.71 7.03
CA ALA A 732 12.19 30.42 8.45
C ALA A 732 12.14 31.72 9.28
N LEU A 733 12.96 32.70 8.94
CA LEU A 733 12.95 34.00 9.61
C LEU A 733 11.60 34.73 9.44
N TRP A 734 11.01 34.68 8.25
CA TRP A 734 9.69 35.25 8.02
C TRP A 734 8.62 34.59 8.89
N LYS A 735 8.60 33.25 9.01
CA LYS A 735 7.68 32.51 9.88
C LYS A 735 7.86 32.90 11.35
N GLU A 736 9.08 32.97 11.83
CA GLU A 736 9.40 33.41 13.20
C GLU A 736 8.89 34.83 13.47
N THR A 737 9.17 35.77 12.57
CA THR A 737 8.75 37.17 12.69
C THR A 737 7.22 37.31 12.71
N VAL A 738 6.51 36.57 11.85
CA VAL A 738 5.03 36.59 11.83
C VAL A 738 4.46 35.97 13.10
N ALA A 739 5.01 34.84 13.55
CA ALA A 739 4.53 34.17 14.77
C ALA A 739 4.64 35.06 16.02
N GLU A 740 5.77 35.78 16.18
CA GLU A 740 5.97 36.70 17.29
C GLU A 740 4.93 37.82 17.34
N ARG A 741 4.42 38.29 16.20
CA ARG A 741 3.56 39.47 16.11
C ARG A 741 2.09 39.12 15.82
N TRP A 742 1.78 37.87 15.50
CA TRP A 742 0.46 37.46 15.01
C TRP A 742 -0.68 37.84 15.96
N ASP A 743 -0.52 37.59 17.25
CA ASP A 743 -1.56 37.86 18.27
C ASP A 743 -1.75 39.34 18.54
N SER A 744 -0.77 40.16 18.22
CA SER A 744 -0.84 41.62 18.40
C SER A 744 -1.51 42.38 17.25
N ILE A 745 -1.80 41.70 16.14
CA ILE A 745 -2.53 42.29 14.99
C ILE A 745 -3.98 42.60 15.42
N ASN A 746 -4.42 43.84 15.22
CA ASN A 746 -5.74 44.30 15.61
C ASN A 746 -6.54 44.89 14.46
N VAL A 747 -7.85 44.64 14.47
CA VAL A 747 -8.80 45.37 13.60
C VAL A 747 -9.07 46.76 14.20
N ILE A 748 -8.80 47.78 13.40
CA ILE A 748 -8.99 49.17 13.79
C ILE A 748 -10.37 49.66 13.37
N ASP A 749 -10.83 49.28 12.20
CA ASP A 749 -12.13 49.67 11.65
C ASP A 749 -12.66 48.64 10.67
N SER A 750 -13.99 48.45 10.64
CA SER A 750 -14.64 47.59 9.64
C SER A 750 -16.08 48.02 9.40
N ASN A 751 -16.57 47.76 8.19
CA ASN A 751 -17.99 47.94 7.85
C ASN A 751 -18.68 46.58 7.57
N PHE A 752 -18.27 45.52 8.24
CA PHE A 752 -18.76 44.13 8.01
C PHE A 752 -20.30 44.02 8.06
N ASP A 753 -20.95 44.83 8.92
CA ASP A 753 -22.41 44.90 9.05
C ASP A 753 -23.13 45.32 7.75
N ALA A 754 -22.41 45.88 6.78
CA ALA A 754 -23.00 46.20 5.48
C ALA A 754 -23.59 44.97 4.76
N LEU A 755 -23.09 43.76 5.07
CA LEU A 755 -23.62 42.48 4.55
C LEU A 755 -25.09 42.24 4.97
N ASN A 756 -25.55 42.78 6.07
CA ASN A 756 -26.94 42.66 6.54
C ASN A 756 -27.96 43.21 5.52
N ASN A 757 -27.50 44.11 4.63
CA ASN A 757 -28.32 44.76 3.62
C ASN A 757 -27.95 44.30 2.17
N ALA A 758 -27.22 43.19 2.03
CA ALA A 758 -26.83 42.68 0.70
C ALA A 758 -28.05 42.23 -0.11
N VAL A 759 -28.11 42.66 -1.35
CA VAL A 759 -29.21 42.32 -2.27
C VAL A 759 -28.65 41.78 -3.59
N THR A 760 -29.27 40.72 -4.09
CA THR A 760 -28.87 40.10 -5.39
C THR A 760 -28.78 41.13 -6.51
N GLY A 761 -27.69 41.09 -7.25
CA GLY A 761 -27.42 42.01 -8.36
C GLY A 761 -26.94 43.40 -7.93
N LYS A 762 -26.65 43.60 -6.66
CA LYS A 762 -26.01 44.82 -6.13
C LYS A 762 -24.69 44.47 -5.47
N VAL A 763 -23.68 45.27 -5.72
CA VAL A 763 -22.37 45.15 -5.10
C VAL A 763 -22.40 45.80 -3.69
N THR A 764 -21.99 45.04 -2.69
CA THR A 764 -21.75 45.52 -1.33
C THR A 764 -20.25 45.62 -1.08
N THR A 765 -19.72 46.81 -0.91
CA THR A 765 -18.30 47.05 -0.64
C THR A 765 -18.00 46.87 0.84
N LEU A 766 -17.14 45.89 1.17
CA LEU A 766 -16.64 45.64 2.51
C LEU A 766 -15.25 46.23 2.65
N THR A 767 -14.96 46.82 3.81
CA THR A 767 -13.65 47.37 4.14
C THR A 767 -13.23 46.90 5.54
N PHE A 768 -11.94 46.58 5.67
CA PHE A 768 -11.29 46.30 6.96
C PHE A 768 -9.97 47.04 7.03
N THR A 769 -9.76 47.79 8.10
CA THR A 769 -8.47 48.40 8.40
C THR A 769 -7.85 47.67 9.57
N ILE A 770 -6.65 47.12 9.38
CA ILE A 770 -5.90 46.39 10.40
C ILE A 770 -4.58 47.13 10.70
N ASP A 771 -4.11 47.02 11.94
CA ASP A 771 -2.74 47.36 12.32
C ASP A 771 -1.89 46.11 12.21
N GLU A 772 -1.06 45.98 11.16
CA GLU A 772 -0.20 44.81 10.88
C GLU A 772 1.05 44.72 11.76
N GLN A 773 1.24 45.63 12.70
CA GLN A 773 2.40 45.61 13.62
C GLN A 773 3.78 45.55 12.88
N GLY A 774 3.86 46.18 11.71
CA GLY A 774 5.10 46.25 10.89
C GLY A 774 5.46 45.00 10.12
N LEU A 775 4.50 44.10 9.85
CA LEU A 775 4.72 42.87 9.06
C LEU A 775 4.76 43.06 7.54
N GLN A 776 4.50 44.27 7.04
CA GLN A 776 4.72 44.66 5.64
C GLN A 776 4.04 43.74 4.58
N ASP A 777 2.71 43.70 4.57
CA ASP A 777 1.90 42.87 3.63
C ASP A 777 2.08 41.33 3.81
N ALA A 778 2.46 40.90 5.03
CA ALA A 778 2.51 39.47 5.37
C ALA A 778 1.14 38.88 5.75
N VAL A 779 0.05 39.68 5.61
CA VAL A 779 -1.29 39.30 6.02
C VAL A 779 -2.24 39.36 4.83
N GLY A 780 -3.08 38.34 4.71
CA GLY A 780 -4.22 38.30 3.79
C GLY A 780 -5.54 38.24 4.55
N LEU A 781 -6.58 38.85 3.98
CA LEU A 781 -7.96 38.76 4.45
C LEU A 781 -8.83 38.08 3.39
N GLU A 782 -9.80 37.31 3.84
CA GLU A 782 -10.79 36.70 2.95
C GLU A 782 -12.16 36.58 3.63
N LEU A 783 -13.21 36.77 2.84
CA LEU A 783 -14.57 36.48 3.24
C LEU A 783 -14.88 35.01 2.96
N VAL A 784 -15.22 34.26 4.00
CA VAL A 784 -15.69 32.89 3.87
C VAL A 784 -17.20 32.88 3.96
N VAL A 785 -17.84 32.35 2.93
CA VAL A 785 -19.30 32.24 2.82
C VAL A 785 -19.65 30.75 2.92
N LEU A 786 -20.46 30.40 3.91
CA LEU A 786 -20.91 29.01 4.12
C LEU A 786 -22.38 28.88 3.71
N ASN A 787 -22.76 27.72 3.24
CA ASN A 787 -24.14 27.33 3.07
C ASN A 787 -24.81 27.22 4.45
N ASN A 788 -26.03 27.72 4.57
CA ASN A 788 -26.77 27.60 5.85
C ASN A 788 -27.15 26.16 6.14
N THR A 789 -27.34 25.36 5.10
CA THR A 789 -27.61 23.93 5.20
C THR A 789 -26.52 23.19 4.37
N PRO A 790 -25.63 22.41 5.01
CA PRO A 790 -24.62 21.65 4.29
C PRO A 790 -25.27 20.65 3.33
N VAL A 791 -24.77 20.57 2.12
CA VAL A 791 -25.10 19.53 1.15
C VAL A 791 -23.90 18.62 1.00
N ASP A 792 -24.07 17.34 1.24
CA ASP A 792 -23.02 16.32 1.08
C ASP A 792 -21.70 16.65 1.84
N ASP A 793 -21.81 17.16 3.08
CA ASP A 793 -20.69 17.56 3.92
C ASP A 793 -19.87 18.78 3.44
N VAL A 794 -20.17 19.35 2.30
CA VAL A 794 -19.53 20.59 1.82
C VAL A 794 -20.22 21.80 2.41
N ASN A 795 -19.49 22.55 3.20
CA ASN A 795 -20.03 23.71 3.91
C ASN A 795 -19.67 25.04 3.25
N ILE A 796 -18.54 25.10 2.58
CA ILE A 796 -18.05 26.31 1.91
C ILE A 796 -18.84 26.55 0.63
N HIS A 797 -19.45 27.74 0.54
CA HIS A 797 -20.09 28.23 -0.69
C HIS A 797 -19.11 29.02 -1.55
N LYS A 798 -18.41 29.99 -0.95
CA LYS A 798 -17.39 30.84 -1.61
C LYS A 798 -16.32 31.28 -0.60
N VAL A 799 -15.09 31.47 -1.11
CA VAL A 799 -14.01 32.14 -0.40
C VAL A 799 -13.53 33.29 -1.28
N LEU A 800 -13.64 34.53 -0.83
CA LEU A 800 -13.40 35.73 -1.58
C LEU A 800 -12.28 36.56 -0.95
N PRO A 801 -11.11 36.73 -1.61
CA PRO A 801 -10.00 37.50 -1.06
C PRO A 801 -10.27 39.00 -1.10
N PHE A 802 -9.92 39.69 -0.03
CA PHE A 802 -9.85 41.15 -0.02
C PHE A 802 -8.59 41.63 -0.75
N LYS A 803 -8.68 42.82 -1.32
CA LYS A 803 -7.56 43.53 -1.95
C LYS A 803 -7.05 44.64 -1.04
N LEU A 804 -5.75 44.77 -0.89
CA LEU A 804 -5.14 45.91 -0.21
C LEU A 804 -5.35 47.16 -1.07
N VAL A 805 -5.96 48.21 -0.54
CA VAL A 805 -6.29 49.45 -1.27
C VAL A 805 -5.59 50.69 -0.71
N LYS A 806 -5.17 50.66 0.57
CA LYS A 806 -4.49 51.77 1.21
C LYS A 806 -3.52 51.28 2.29
N THR A 807 -2.39 51.97 2.45
CA THR A 807 -1.38 51.75 3.47
C THR A 807 -0.99 53.10 4.10
N GLU A 808 -1.07 53.22 5.41
CA GLU A 808 -0.68 54.40 6.22
C GLU A 808 0.13 53.97 7.46
N GLY A 809 1.44 53.96 7.36
CA GLY A 809 2.30 53.40 8.40
C GLY A 809 2.06 51.88 8.56
N ASN A 810 1.66 51.43 9.75
CA ASN A 810 1.28 50.04 10.02
C ASN A 810 -0.20 49.74 9.76
N LEU A 811 -0.99 50.76 9.32
CA LEU A 811 -2.41 50.59 9.04
C LEU A 811 -2.62 50.19 7.56
N TYR A 812 -3.20 49.02 7.34
CA TYR A 812 -3.50 48.45 6.06
C TYR A 812 -5.00 48.32 5.88
N THR A 813 -5.56 48.99 4.83
CA THR A 813 -6.98 48.94 4.51
C THR A 813 -7.23 48.00 3.37
N PHE A 814 -8.02 46.97 3.62
CA PHE A 814 -8.43 45.95 2.66
C PHE A 814 -9.87 46.18 2.22
N GLN A 815 -10.17 45.94 0.97
CA GLN A 815 -11.50 46.07 0.36
C GLN A 815 -11.90 44.83 -0.42
N LEU A 816 -13.19 44.45 -0.30
CA LEU A 816 -13.84 43.44 -1.11
C LEU A 816 -15.15 43.97 -1.65
N ASP A 817 -15.34 43.95 -2.95
CA ASP A 817 -16.61 44.17 -3.59
C ASP A 817 -17.37 42.85 -3.68
N PHE A 818 -18.32 42.67 -2.75
CA PHE A 818 -19.15 41.46 -2.66
C PHE A 818 -20.35 41.61 -3.61
N ASP A 819 -20.35 40.77 -4.65
CA ASP A 819 -21.50 40.61 -5.55
C ASP A 819 -22.34 39.40 -5.07
N ALA A 820 -23.55 39.70 -4.58
CA ALA A 820 -24.49 38.66 -4.15
C ALA A 820 -25.18 38.10 -5.41
N SER A 821 -24.55 37.11 -6.06
CA SER A 821 -25.11 36.42 -7.25
C SER A 821 -26.25 35.46 -6.90
N ASP A 822 -26.24 34.94 -5.67
CA ASP A 822 -27.16 33.90 -5.20
C ASP A 822 -28.05 34.41 -4.09
N ALA A 823 -29.36 34.16 -4.20
CA ALA A 823 -30.30 34.47 -3.12
C ALA A 823 -30.38 33.28 -2.15
N GLY A 824 -30.38 33.56 -0.86
CA GLY A 824 -30.49 32.52 0.18
C GLY A 824 -30.01 33.03 1.54
N ALA A 825 -30.02 32.11 2.51
CA ALA A 825 -29.45 32.36 3.81
C ALA A 825 -28.02 31.76 3.85
N PHE A 826 -27.04 32.62 4.07
CA PHE A 826 -25.62 32.23 4.16
C PHE A 826 -25.05 32.65 5.53
N LYS A 827 -23.99 31.93 5.95
CA LYS A 827 -23.17 32.35 7.08
C LYS A 827 -21.87 32.94 6.53
N CYS A 828 -21.56 34.17 6.93
CA CYS A 828 -20.36 34.86 6.46
C CYS A 828 -19.46 35.21 7.64
N ALA A 829 -18.16 35.05 7.46
CA ALA A 829 -17.15 35.51 8.42
C ALA A 829 -15.87 35.90 7.66
N VAL A 830 -15.11 36.83 8.23
CA VAL A 830 -13.82 37.25 7.67
C VAL A 830 -12.70 36.55 8.39
N ARG A 831 -11.79 35.96 7.62
CA ARG A 831 -10.62 35.23 8.09
C ARG A 831 -9.34 35.96 7.68
N MET A 832 -8.46 36.15 8.65
CA MET A 832 -7.12 36.67 8.46
C MET A 832 -6.13 35.49 8.46
N TYR A 833 -5.18 35.50 7.54
CA TYR A 833 -4.17 34.44 7.40
C TYR A 833 -2.80 35.01 7.00
N PRO A 834 -1.66 34.36 7.32
CA PRO A 834 -0.35 34.75 6.82
C PRO A 834 -0.25 34.55 5.31
N LYS A 835 0.25 35.55 4.61
CA LYS A 835 0.35 35.59 3.16
C LYS A 835 1.81 35.63 2.73
N ASN A 836 2.27 34.57 2.09
CA ASN A 836 3.59 34.51 1.48
C ASN A 836 3.55 33.64 0.21
N SER A 837 3.91 34.22 -0.93
CA SER A 837 3.91 33.53 -2.22
C SER A 837 4.96 32.42 -2.33
N LEU A 838 5.91 32.35 -1.41
CA LEU A 838 6.93 31.32 -1.32
C LEU A 838 6.44 30.05 -0.63
N LEU A 839 5.31 30.09 0.08
CA LEU A 839 4.70 28.91 0.69
C LEU A 839 3.92 28.12 -0.37
N PRO A 840 4.16 26.82 -0.57
CA PRO A 840 3.41 25.98 -1.50
C PRO A 840 1.95 25.79 -1.09
N HIS A 841 1.69 25.72 0.20
CA HIS A 841 0.35 25.57 0.79
C HIS A 841 0.19 26.56 1.97
N ARG A 842 -1.01 27.11 2.17
CA ARG A 842 -1.29 27.97 3.34
C ARG A 842 -1.10 27.22 4.65
N GLN A 843 -1.40 25.92 4.65
CA GLN A 843 -1.27 25.04 5.82
C GLN A 843 0.20 24.78 6.22
N ASP A 844 1.18 25.12 5.39
CA ASP A 844 2.61 25.07 5.77
C ASP A 844 2.95 26.06 6.89
N PHE A 845 2.07 27.05 7.10
CA PHE A 845 2.12 27.99 8.21
C PHE A 845 0.69 28.38 8.61
N ALA A 846 0.02 27.49 9.33
CA ALA A 846 -1.42 27.49 9.56
C ALA A 846 -1.90 28.42 10.69
N TYR A 847 -1.44 29.67 10.72
CA TYR A 847 -2.02 30.68 11.57
C TYR A 847 -3.31 31.22 10.96
N VAL A 848 -4.36 31.33 11.75
CA VAL A 848 -5.66 31.89 11.34
C VAL A 848 -6.28 32.68 12.48
N LYS A 849 -6.82 33.84 12.15
CA LYS A 849 -7.62 34.65 13.10
C LYS A 849 -8.96 35.02 12.45
N TRP A 850 -10.06 34.61 13.05
CA TRP A 850 -11.37 34.97 12.60
C TRP A 850 -11.72 36.36 13.17
N LEU A 851 -12.11 37.28 12.28
CA LEU A 851 -12.43 38.67 12.60
C LEU A 851 -13.97 38.80 12.65
N ASN A 852 -14.48 39.41 13.68
CA ASN A 852 -15.92 39.65 13.84
C ASN A 852 -16.33 41.02 13.28
#